data_2af5ee09d0144a6ad86661e998de1f7d
#
_entry.id   2af5ee09d0144a6ad86661e998de1f7d
#
_cell.length_a   1.000
_cell.length_b   1.000
_cell.length_c   1.000
_cell.angle_alpha   90.00
_cell.angle_beta   90.00
_cell.angle_gamma   90.00
#
_symmetry.space_group_name_H-M   'P 1'
#
loop_
_entity.id
_entity.type
_entity.pdbx_description
1 polymer ?
#
loop_
_entity_poly.entity_id
_entity_poly.type
_entity_poly.pdbx_seq_one_letter_code
_entity_poly.pdbx_strand_id
1 'polypeptide(L)'
;MIRSVRIIAKNKEERDIFLIPPNFLNEGSLFGGMLKLRNTLEAVILVVGVTIPILKITVFSFTAKTILLCLTALPIGIFALIGVGGESLTAFLMNFFRFLRNRKMQYRSDAMSEQEKSRRSVWQSEGEWPEEYGEEEKPKKSRKTVKRKSNEPFPVEKIENGICYLRDKRYIKIIEVEPINFLLRSAREQRNIIYSYMSYLKISPVRMQIKVVSKKADISNHLDKIQEAIRREQDERCKVLLMDYYNLIRRIGLKEAVTRRFFIVFTYEPILGSSKKNEEKDAVNQLEIAERTARTYLMQCGNNVVEHENPDSFMAEVLYMLLNRKTSTETPFSARVAAEVEKYIAEGDANAIPISAFLLPEQMDFSKAAYCRIDGLYCSYFMIPSTGYKTQVTAGWLSLLVNAGEGIDVDLFLSKEPKEKIQFQLGRQIRINRSKMKETSDTNTDFDDIDSAVRAGYYLKDGLANNQDFYYINTLITITADSREELEWRTNEMKKLMLSQDLILKPCYFRQDLAFQSVLPLNQLHKSLYELSKRNALTTGAASCYPYVSFEMSDDNGILLGVNKYNNSLIIVDIFNSRIYKNANMVLLGTSGAGKTFTMQLMALRLREKNIQTFILAPLKGHEFRRACHNIGGEFIQISPASKNCINIMEIRKNDKTVEDVIDGERAERSELSAKIQRLHIFFSLLIPDMTHEERQLLDEALIQTYAGKGITHQNESLYDEMGSYKTMPVLGDLYDVLKKSTETRRMANILNRLVHGSASTFNQQTNVRLDNKYIVLDISELTGDLLTVGMFLALDYVWDKAKEDRTQEKAIFIDEVWQLIGASSNRLAAEFVLEIFKIIRGYGGAAICATQDINDFLSLDDGKYGKGIINNSKTKIVLNLEDEEAQRVQHILNLSDTEIMNITHFARGNGLILTNNNTVTVEFKASGLETEMITTDREQLREMIRRKQE
;
A
#
# COMPACT_ATOMS: atom_id res chain seq x y z
N MET A 1 38.80 -21.73 -1.14
CA MET A 1 37.48 -22.06 -0.56
C MET A 1 37.25 -21.55 0.89
N ILE A 2 38.20 -21.67 1.83
CA ILE A 2 38.04 -21.24 3.23
C ILE A 2 38.12 -19.69 3.38
N ARG A 3 38.75 -18.95 2.49
CA ARG A 3 38.79 -17.48 2.48
C ARG A 3 37.53 -16.87 1.90
N SER A 4 36.89 -17.48 0.91
CA SER A 4 35.61 -17.02 0.35
C SER A 4 34.43 -17.22 1.29
N VAL A 5 34.42 -18.32 2.07
CA VAL A 5 33.37 -18.56 3.08
C VAL A 5 33.47 -17.57 4.27
N ARG A 6 34.68 -17.10 4.61
CA ARG A 6 34.86 -16.07 5.65
C ARG A 6 34.47 -14.64 5.20
N ILE A 7 34.51 -14.35 3.89
CA ILE A 7 34.06 -13.05 3.36
C ILE A 7 32.55 -13.02 3.26
N ILE A 8 31.90 -14.13 2.92
CA ILE A 8 30.43 -14.27 2.88
C ILE A 8 29.82 -14.22 4.31
N ALA A 9 30.54 -14.75 5.31
CA ALA A 9 30.07 -14.67 6.72
C ALA A 9 30.26 -13.28 7.36
N LYS A 10 30.99 -12.35 6.74
CA LYS A 10 31.29 -11.02 7.31
C LYS A 10 30.34 -9.93 6.84
N ASN A 11 29.44 -10.21 5.88
CA ASN A 11 28.48 -9.26 5.32
C ASN A 11 27.01 -9.56 5.64
N LYS A 12 26.70 -10.44 6.62
CA LYS A 12 25.36 -10.43 7.20
C LYS A 12 25.27 -9.20 8.08
N GLU A 13 24.68 -8.14 7.57
CA GLU A 13 24.26 -6.99 8.39
C GLU A 13 23.30 -7.53 9.47
N GLU A 14 23.78 -7.64 10.70
CA GLU A 14 22.95 -8.03 11.85
C GLU A 14 21.89 -6.94 12.05
N ARG A 15 20.62 -7.35 12.05
CA ARG A 15 19.51 -6.46 12.39
C ARG A 15 19.64 -6.04 13.84
N ASP A 16 19.52 -4.75 14.12
CA ASP A 16 19.57 -4.23 15.50
C ASP A 16 18.45 -4.85 16.35
N ILE A 17 18.84 -5.29 17.53
CA ILE A 17 17.93 -5.80 18.57
C ILE A 17 17.65 -4.69 19.56
N PHE A 18 16.37 -4.39 19.75
CA PHE A 18 15.89 -3.40 20.72
C PHE A 18 15.30 -4.11 21.94
N LEU A 19 15.51 -3.51 23.12
CA LEU A 19 15.02 -4.06 24.37
C LEU A 19 13.76 -3.35 24.85
N ILE A 20 12.73 -4.13 25.15
CA ILE A 20 11.49 -3.72 25.82
C ILE A 20 11.41 -4.50 27.15
N PRO A 21 12.10 -4.03 28.22
CA PRO A 21 12.25 -4.79 29.44
C PRO A 21 10.93 -5.05 30.16
N PRO A 22 10.83 -6.09 31.00
CA PRO A 22 9.68 -6.32 31.86
C PRO A 22 9.41 -5.12 32.76
N ASN A 23 8.17 -4.99 33.24
CA ASN A 23 7.81 -3.92 34.14
C ASN A 23 8.62 -4.02 35.43
N PHE A 24 9.41 -2.98 35.63
CA PHE A 24 10.31 -2.86 36.75
C PHE A 24 9.62 -2.37 38.03
N LEU A 25 8.65 -1.47 37.87
CA LEU A 25 7.83 -0.93 38.95
C LEU A 25 6.64 -1.90 39.18
N ASN A 26 6.93 -3.09 39.68
CA ASN A 26 5.89 -3.95 40.21
C ASN A 26 5.46 -3.43 41.57
N GLU A 27 4.15 -3.37 41.81
CA GLU A 27 3.56 -3.20 43.13
C GLU A 27 4.18 -4.23 44.08
N GLY A 28 4.56 -3.82 45.28
CA GLY A 28 5.32 -4.63 46.23
C GLY A 28 4.82 -6.07 46.31
N SER A 29 5.72 -7.00 46.16
CA SER A 29 5.44 -8.44 46.28
C SER A 29 5.94 -8.95 47.62
N LEU A 30 5.10 -9.78 48.29
CA LEU A 30 5.43 -10.52 49.50
C LEU A 30 5.79 -11.96 49.14
N PHE A 31 6.51 -12.65 50.02
CA PHE A 31 6.93 -14.04 49.88
C PHE A 31 7.66 -14.30 48.57
N GLY A 32 8.82 -13.63 48.35
CA GLY A 32 9.68 -13.92 47.20
C GLY A 32 9.16 -13.50 45.80
N GLY A 33 8.04 -12.85 45.68
CA GLY A 33 7.45 -12.50 44.34
C GLY A 33 6.11 -13.13 44.05
N MET A 34 5.78 -14.21 44.77
CA MET A 34 4.56 -15.01 44.46
C MET A 34 3.25 -14.26 44.71
N LEU A 35 3.21 -13.36 45.73
CA LEU A 35 1.98 -12.68 46.11
C LEU A 35 2.10 -11.16 46.01
N LYS A 36 1.22 -10.54 45.24
CA LYS A 36 1.12 -9.07 45.18
C LYS A 36 0.67 -8.54 46.56
N LEU A 37 1.34 -7.55 47.14
CA LEU A 37 1.00 -6.91 48.41
C LEU A 37 -0.49 -6.54 48.48
N ARG A 38 -1.05 -6.02 47.40
CA ARG A 38 -2.46 -5.65 47.31
C ARG A 38 -3.37 -6.88 47.46
N ASN A 39 -3.06 -7.97 46.75
CA ASN A 39 -3.87 -9.20 46.80
C ASN A 39 -3.81 -9.81 48.22
N THR A 40 -2.64 -9.75 48.89
CA THR A 40 -2.48 -10.26 50.26
C THR A 40 -3.31 -9.45 51.23
N LEU A 41 -3.24 -8.12 51.15
CA LEU A 41 -4.06 -7.23 51.99
C LEU A 41 -5.55 -7.46 51.76
N GLU A 42 -5.98 -7.59 50.52
CA GLU A 42 -7.38 -7.92 50.17
C GLU A 42 -7.79 -9.29 50.74
N ALA A 43 -6.95 -10.31 50.61
CA ALA A 43 -7.20 -11.63 51.12
C ALA A 43 -7.41 -11.62 52.62
N VAL A 44 -6.52 -10.91 53.38
CA VAL A 44 -6.64 -10.74 54.82
C VAL A 44 -7.96 -10.05 55.18
N ILE A 45 -8.28 -8.94 54.53
CA ILE A 45 -9.52 -8.18 54.80
C ILE A 45 -10.76 -9.04 54.50
N LEU A 46 -10.79 -9.75 53.37
CA LEU A 46 -11.92 -10.58 52.97
C LEU A 46 -12.09 -11.80 53.88
N VAL A 47 -10.99 -12.48 54.19
CA VAL A 47 -11.02 -13.65 55.13
C VAL A 47 -11.49 -13.22 56.50
N VAL A 48 -10.93 -12.12 57.07
CA VAL A 48 -11.37 -11.58 58.35
C VAL A 48 -12.84 -11.16 58.29
N GLY A 49 -13.26 -10.49 57.22
CA GLY A 49 -14.64 -10.05 57.03
C GLY A 49 -15.67 -11.19 56.94
N VAL A 50 -15.27 -12.37 56.47
CA VAL A 50 -16.10 -13.56 56.42
C VAL A 50 -16.03 -14.35 57.74
N THR A 51 -14.86 -14.41 58.34
CA THR A 51 -14.60 -15.19 59.58
C THR A 51 -15.34 -14.63 60.78
N ILE A 52 -15.28 -13.30 61.00
CA ILE A 52 -15.91 -12.65 62.15
C ILE A 52 -17.43 -12.89 62.21
N PRO A 53 -18.22 -12.69 61.18
CA PRO A 53 -19.65 -13.01 61.21
C PRO A 53 -19.96 -14.48 61.51
N ILE A 54 -19.21 -15.43 60.88
CA ILE A 54 -19.42 -16.86 61.08
C ILE A 54 -19.14 -17.26 62.52
N LEU A 55 -18.11 -16.72 63.13
CA LEU A 55 -17.80 -16.98 64.55
C LEU A 55 -18.85 -16.42 65.51
N LYS A 56 -19.46 -15.28 65.17
CA LYS A 56 -20.52 -14.63 66.00
C LYS A 56 -21.88 -15.32 65.93
N ILE A 57 -22.16 -16.16 64.94
CA ILE A 57 -23.43 -16.89 64.82
C ILE A 57 -23.48 -17.93 65.94
N THR A 58 -24.41 -17.79 66.87
CA THR A 58 -24.54 -18.65 68.04
C THR A 58 -25.29 -19.97 67.77
N VAL A 59 -25.98 -20.06 66.64
CA VAL A 59 -26.83 -21.21 66.28
C VAL A 59 -26.03 -22.43 65.80
N PHE A 60 -24.81 -22.29 65.35
CA PHE A 60 -24.00 -23.38 64.81
C PHE A 60 -23.02 -23.96 65.85
N SER A 61 -22.88 -25.32 65.84
CA SER A 61 -21.83 -26.01 66.59
C SER A 61 -20.45 -25.63 66.11
N PHE A 62 -19.41 -25.82 66.91
CA PHE A 62 -18.04 -25.50 66.57
C PHE A 62 -17.59 -26.21 65.29
N THR A 63 -17.94 -27.51 65.14
CA THR A 63 -17.63 -28.30 63.95
C THR A 63 -18.31 -27.72 62.71
N ALA A 64 -19.58 -27.31 62.85
CA ALA A 64 -20.30 -26.69 61.73
C ALA A 64 -19.71 -25.34 61.33
N LYS A 65 -19.26 -24.54 62.28
CA LYS A 65 -18.53 -23.27 61.99
C LYS A 65 -17.20 -23.51 61.29
N THR A 66 -16.45 -24.54 61.69
CA THR A 66 -15.16 -24.89 61.05
C THR A 66 -15.39 -25.37 59.60
N ILE A 67 -16.40 -26.23 59.37
CA ILE A 67 -16.75 -26.67 58.01
C ILE A 67 -17.19 -25.49 57.13
N LEU A 68 -17.98 -24.57 57.68
CA LEU A 68 -18.45 -23.39 56.96
C LEU A 68 -17.26 -22.42 56.62
N LEU A 69 -16.30 -22.25 57.54
CA LEU A 69 -15.09 -21.49 57.30
C LEU A 69 -14.21 -22.10 56.20
N CYS A 70 -14.05 -23.44 56.23
CA CYS A 70 -13.31 -24.14 55.15
C CYS A 70 -14.01 -24.04 53.77
N LEU A 71 -15.32 -24.01 53.73
CA LEU A 71 -16.09 -23.90 52.51
C LEU A 71 -16.18 -22.45 51.97
N THR A 72 -16.03 -21.44 52.80
CA THR A 72 -16.23 -20.04 52.41
C THR A 72 -14.94 -19.21 52.50
N ALA A 73 -14.35 -19.09 53.71
CA ALA A 73 -13.20 -18.23 53.91
C ALA A 73 -11.95 -18.73 53.19
N LEU A 74 -11.70 -20.03 53.17
CA LEU A 74 -10.52 -20.60 52.51
C LEU A 74 -10.53 -20.44 50.98
N PRO A 75 -11.61 -20.76 50.23
CA PRO A 75 -11.64 -20.48 48.80
C PRO A 75 -11.53 -18.98 48.48
N ILE A 76 -12.28 -18.13 49.24
CA ILE A 76 -12.18 -16.67 49.05
C ILE A 76 -10.77 -16.18 49.28
N GLY A 77 -10.09 -16.68 50.30
CA GLY A 77 -8.70 -16.35 50.60
C GLY A 77 -7.74 -16.74 49.48
N ILE A 78 -7.88 -17.99 48.97
CA ILE A 78 -7.05 -18.49 47.87
C ILE A 78 -7.28 -17.66 46.60
N PHE A 79 -8.53 -17.43 46.22
CA PHE A 79 -8.86 -16.63 45.03
C PHE A 79 -8.41 -15.16 45.19
N ALA A 80 -8.50 -14.60 46.37
CA ALA A 80 -8.02 -13.24 46.62
C ALA A 80 -6.49 -13.14 46.58
N LEU A 81 -5.75 -14.15 47.05
CA LEU A 81 -4.29 -14.20 46.99
C LEU A 81 -3.77 -14.34 45.54
N ILE A 82 -4.33 -15.28 44.78
CA ILE A 82 -3.94 -15.55 43.40
C ILE A 82 -4.38 -14.41 42.48
N GLY A 83 -5.59 -13.86 42.73
CA GLY A 83 -6.25 -12.93 41.84
C GLY A 83 -6.86 -13.62 40.62
N VAL A 84 -7.59 -12.87 39.81
CA VAL A 84 -8.26 -13.37 38.58
C VAL A 84 -7.77 -12.57 37.39
N GLY A 85 -7.23 -13.25 36.38
CA GLY A 85 -6.80 -12.62 35.13
C GLY A 85 -5.62 -11.64 35.25
N GLY A 86 -4.87 -11.65 36.36
CA GLY A 86 -3.77 -10.75 36.67
C GLY A 86 -4.16 -9.53 37.53
N GLU A 87 -5.45 -9.44 37.92
CA GLU A 87 -6.00 -8.40 38.78
C GLU A 87 -6.33 -8.97 40.18
N SER A 88 -6.51 -8.07 41.16
CA SER A 88 -7.04 -8.47 42.45
C SER A 88 -8.52 -8.86 42.36
N LEU A 89 -8.96 -9.75 43.24
CA LEU A 89 -10.32 -10.26 43.25
C LEU A 89 -11.37 -9.14 43.38
N THR A 90 -11.13 -8.13 44.19
CA THR A 90 -12.03 -6.99 44.34
C THR A 90 -12.10 -6.15 43.10
N ALA A 91 -11.00 -5.93 42.39
CA ALA A 91 -10.98 -5.21 41.13
C ALA A 91 -11.74 -5.95 40.03
N PHE A 92 -11.58 -7.28 39.97
CA PHE A 92 -12.33 -8.13 39.06
C PHE A 92 -13.84 -8.09 39.35
N LEU A 93 -14.24 -8.28 40.62
CA LEU A 93 -15.63 -8.22 41.01
C LEU A 93 -16.24 -6.83 40.75
N MET A 94 -15.52 -5.78 41.05
CA MET A 94 -15.99 -4.41 40.82
C MET A 94 -16.24 -4.18 39.32
N ASN A 95 -15.35 -4.65 38.43
CA ASN A 95 -15.54 -4.58 36.99
C ASN A 95 -16.70 -5.45 36.52
N PHE A 96 -16.86 -6.64 37.09
CA PHE A 96 -17.96 -7.52 36.79
C PHE A 96 -19.30 -6.88 37.16
N PHE A 97 -19.43 -6.33 38.42
CA PHE A 97 -20.64 -5.63 38.83
C PHE A 97 -20.90 -4.35 38.03
N ARG A 98 -19.83 -3.60 37.68
CA ARG A 98 -19.93 -2.46 36.77
C ARG A 98 -20.50 -2.90 35.44
N PHE A 99 -19.99 -3.98 34.83
CA PHE A 99 -20.49 -4.56 33.61
C PHE A 99 -21.97 -4.95 33.73
N LEU A 100 -22.37 -5.65 34.79
CA LEU A 100 -23.78 -6.02 35.00
C LEU A 100 -24.69 -4.79 35.07
N ARG A 101 -24.23 -3.71 35.75
CA ARG A 101 -25.01 -2.49 35.89
C ARG A 101 -25.06 -1.68 34.56
N ASN A 102 -23.99 -1.68 33.80
CA ASN A 102 -23.83 -0.93 32.55
C ASN A 102 -24.14 -1.76 31.30
N ARG A 103 -24.55 -3.02 31.46
CA ARG A 103 -24.94 -3.93 30.38
C ARG A 103 -26.18 -3.41 29.70
N LYS A 104 -26.03 -2.61 28.62
CA LYS A 104 -27.14 -1.96 27.95
C LYS A 104 -26.93 -1.97 26.43
N MET A 105 -28.03 -2.12 25.72
CA MET A 105 -28.16 -1.67 24.34
C MET A 105 -28.37 -0.17 24.34
N GLN A 106 -27.60 0.53 23.53
CA GLN A 106 -27.72 1.98 23.31
C GLN A 106 -28.21 2.20 21.89
N TYR A 107 -29.23 3.02 21.76
CA TYR A 107 -29.78 3.43 20.47
C TYR A 107 -29.63 4.93 20.33
N ARG A 108 -29.41 5.41 19.12
CA ARG A 108 -29.62 6.82 18.81
C ARG A 108 -31.10 7.13 19.02
N SER A 109 -31.43 8.30 19.56
CA SER A 109 -32.79 8.65 19.99
C SER A 109 -33.84 8.48 18.88
N ASP A 110 -33.46 8.68 17.64
CA ASP A 110 -34.35 8.64 16.48
C ASP A 110 -34.60 7.21 15.97
N ALA A 111 -33.60 6.34 16.06
CA ALA A 111 -33.72 4.92 15.68
C ALA A 111 -34.65 4.14 16.63
N MET A 112 -34.84 4.63 17.86
CA MET A 112 -35.71 3.97 18.84
C MET A 112 -37.19 4.03 18.44
N SER A 113 -37.61 5.07 17.74
CA SER A 113 -39.02 5.23 17.30
C SER A 113 -39.38 4.29 16.13
N GLU A 114 -38.47 4.03 15.22
CA GLU A 114 -38.70 3.15 14.07
C GLU A 114 -38.64 1.66 14.45
N GLN A 115 -37.71 1.27 15.33
CA GLN A 115 -37.65 -0.12 15.81
C GLN A 115 -38.81 -0.49 16.74
N GLU A 116 -39.32 0.41 17.54
CA GLU A 116 -40.56 0.19 18.26
C GLU A 116 -41.75 0.02 17.32
N LYS A 117 -41.81 0.79 16.25
CA LYS A 117 -42.81 0.63 15.19
C LYS A 117 -42.65 -0.69 14.43
N SER A 118 -41.44 -1.07 14.09
CA SER A 118 -41.14 -2.35 13.43
C SER A 118 -41.44 -3.57 14.33
N ARG A 119 -41.09 -3.51 15.62
CA ARG A 119 -41.47 -4.58 16.58
C ARG A 119 -42.99 -4.69 16.75
N ARG A 120 -43.71 -3.58 16.83
CA ARG A 120 -45.17 -3.63 16.88
C ARG A 120 -45.79 -4.23 15.62
N SER A 121 -45.24 -3.95 14.43
CA SER A 121 -45.70 -4.54 13.18
C SER A 121 -45.42 -6.06 13.09
N VAL A 122 -44.23 -6.51 13.57
CA VAL A 122 -43.87 -7.94 13.62
C VAL A 122 -44.72 -8.69 14.63
N TRP A 123 -45.00 -8.11 15.80
CA TRP A 123 -45.91 -8.73 16.77
C TRP A 123 -47.40 -8.73 16.32
N GLN A 124 -47.81 -7.84 15.44
CA GLN A 124 -49.14 -7.84 14.82
C GLN A 124 -49.27 -8.87 13.68
N SER A 125 -48.15 -9.32 13.08
CA SER A 125 -48.21 -10.37 12.03
C SER A 125 -48.04 -11.81 12.54
N GLU A 126 -47.71 -12.01 13.80
CA GLU A 126 -47.59 -13.36 14.44
C GLU A 126 -48.66 -13.62 15.51
N GLY A 127 -49.80 -12.97 15.43
CA GLY A 127 -50.82 -13.10 16.42
C GLY A 127 -51.97 -13.98 16.00
N GLU A 128 -51.96 -15.25 16.35
CA GLU A 128 -53.12 -16.04 16.73
C GLU A 128 -52.77 -16.85 17.99
N TRP A 129 -53.20 -16.33 19.15
CA TRP A 129 -53.40 -17.13 20.38
C TRP A 129 -54.80 -16.86 20.92
N PRO A 130 -55.51 -17.85 21.48
CA PRO A 130 -56.95 -17.75 21.78
C PRO A 130 -57.22 -16.84 22.98
N GLU A 131 -58.33 -16.16 22.90
CA GLU A 131 -58.95 -15.41 23.98
C GLU A 131 -59.30 -16.37 25.16
N GLU A 132 -58.86 -16.04 26.37
CA GLU A 132 -59.67 -16.19 27.59
C GLU A 132 -59.06 -15.37 28.73
N TYR A 133 -59.99 -14.70 29.43
CA TYR A 133 -59.88 -13.90 30.64
C TYR A 133 -59.64 -12.37 30.45
N GLY A 134 -60.80 -11.74 30.55
CA GLY A 134 -60.95 -10.31 30.70
C GLY A 134 -60.64 -9.84 32.11
N GLU A 135 -60.02 -8.64 32.17
CA GLU A 135 -60.25 -7.64 33.20
C GLU A 135 -60.08 -6.25 32.60
N GLU A 136 -61.13 -5.44 32.73
CA GLU A 136 -61.22 -4.03 32.34
C GLU A 136 -60.22 -3.21 33.16
N GLU A 137 -59.19 -2.63 32.56
CA GLU A 137 -58.43 -1.54 33.13
C GLU A 137 -58.76 -0.20 32.44
N LYS A 138 -59.26 0.74 33.27
CA LYS A 138 -59.63 2.08 32.96
C LYS A 138 -58.48 2.89 32.35
N PRO A 139 -58.75 3.88 31.44
CA PRO A 139 -57.72 4.67 30.79
C PRO A 139 -57.01 5.56 31.78
N LYS A 140 -55.70 5.27 31.99
CA LYS A 140 -54.79 6.17 32.73
C LYS A 140 -54.47 7.41 31.92
N LYS A 141 -54.73 8.56 32.56
CA LYS A 141 -54.49 9.93 32.07
C LYS A 141 -53.09 10.07 31.46
N SER A 142 -52.98 10.76 30.29
CA SER A 142 -51.76 11.12 29.61
C SER A 142 -50.76 11.77 30.59
N ARG A 143 -49.71 11.08 30.90
CA ARG A 143 -48.52 11.68 31.51
C ARG A 143 -47.89 12.64 30.52
N LYS A 144 -47.80 13.91 30.89
CA LYS A 144 -47.02 14.94 30.22
C LYS A 144 -45.66 14.35 29.92
N THR A 145 -45.28 14.35 28.63
CA THR A 145 -43.92 14.08 28.16
C THR A 145 -42.98 15.06 28.85
N VAL A 146 -42.32 14.58 29.89
CA VAL A 146 -41.15 15.25 30.45
C VAL A 146 -40.10 15.18 29.34
N LYS A 147 -39.74 16.28 28.73
CA LYS A 147 -38.53 16.40 27.91
C LYS A 147 -37.35 15.95 28.79
N ARG A 148 -36.98 14.69 28.71
CA ARG A 148 -35.70 14.23 29.23
C ARG A 148 -34.64 14.94 28.40
N LYS A 149 -33.94 15.90 28.99
CA LYS A 149 -32.65 16.35 28.47
C LYS A 149 -31.81 15.06 28.30
N SER A 150 -31.54 14.71 27.06
CA SER A 150 -30.63 13.61 26.77
C SER A 150 -29.27 14.04 27.34
N ASN A 151 -28.86 13.43 28.47
CA ASN A 151 -27.46 13.43 28.85
C ASN A 151 -26.75 12.51 27.89
N GLU A 152 -26.48 12.98 26.69
CA GLU A 152 -25.67 12.26 25.73
C GLU A 152 -24.21 12.31 26.19
N PRO A 153 -23.58 11.19 26.48
CA PRO A 153 -22.19 11.14 26.97
C PRO A 153 -21.17 11.23 25.82
N PHE A 154 -21.58 11.69 24.61
CA PHE A 154 -20.64 11.82 23.52
C PHE A 154 -19.59 12.90 23.83
N PRO A 155 -18.29 12.54 23.83
CA PRO A 155 -17.25 13.41 24.37
C PRO A 155 -16.94 14.64 23.50
N VAL A 156 -17.25 14.61 22.19
CA VAL A 156 -16.93 15.71 21.26
C VAL A 156 -17.98 16.82 21.41
N GLU A 157 -17.51 18.04 21.62
CA GLU A 157 -18.33 19.25 21.71
C GLU A 157 -18.44 19.93 20.35
N LYS A 158 -17.31 20.19 19.69
CA LYS A 158 -17.23 20.83 18.37
C LYS A 158 -15.94 20.42 17.64
N ILE A 159 -15.90 20.60 16.33
CA ILE A 159 -14.70 20.48 15.48
C ILE A 159 -14.54 21.82 14.77
N GLU A 160 -13.38 22.45 14.88
CA GLU A 160 -13.09 23.75 14.31
C GLU A 160 -11.58 23.92 14.07
N ASN A 161 -11.20 24.40 12.87
CA ASN A 161 -9.81 24.61 12.46
C ASN A 161 -8.92 23.34 12.56
N GLY A 162 -9.47 22.18 12.22
CA GLY A 162 -8.77 20.90 12.31
C GLY A 162 -8.50 20.45 13.75
N ILE A 163 -9.22 20.98 14.73
CA ILE A 163 -9.11 20.61 16.14
C ILE A 163 -10.45 20.16 16.67
N CYS A 164 -10.47 19.02 17.34
CA CYS A 164 -11.63 18.49 18.04
C CYS A 164 -11.62 18.95 19.51
N TYR A 165 -12.66 19.61 19.91
CA TYR A 165 -12.89 20.13 21.26
C TYR A 165 -13.70 19.12 22.05
N LEU A 166 -13.18 18.67 23.19
CA LEU A 166 -13.87 17.72 24.05
C LEU A 166 -14.53 18.40 25.24
N ARG A 167 -15.64 17.83 25.73
CA ARG A 167 -16.37 18.31 26.91
C ARG A 167 -15.55 18.32 28.20
N ASP A 168 -14.54 17.47 28.29
CA ASP A 168 -13.60 17.41 29.43
C ASP A 168 -12.45 18.41 29.31
N LYS A 169 -12.56 19.39 28.40
CA LYS A 169 -11.58 20.46 28.13
C LYS A 169 -10.27 19.98 27.50
N ARG A 170 -10.22 18.80 26.92
CA ARG A 170 -9.09 18.37 26.10
C ARG A 170 -9.28 18.82 24.66
N TYR A 171 -8.16 19.05 24.00
CA TYR A 171 -8.08 19.45 22.59
C TYR A 171 -7.32 18.37 21.84
N ILE A 172 -7.84 17.95 20.69
CA ILE A 172 -7.31 16.84 19.90
C ILE A 172 -7.07 17.28 18.47
N LYS A 173 -5.94 16.87 17.93
CA LYS A 173 -5.62 16.99 16.50
C LYS A 173 -5.22 15.62 15.95
N ILE A 174 -5.76 15.29 14.78
CA ILE A 174 -5.46 14.04 14.07
C ILE A 174 -4.72 14.40 12.78
N ILE A 175 -3.61 13.71 12.53
CA ILE A 175 -2.91 13.76 11.25
C ILE A 175 -2.84 12.37 10.63
N GLU A 176 -2.85 12.31 9.32
CA GLU A 176 -2.68 11.08 8.56
C GLU A 176 -1.26 10.99 8.01
N VAL A 177 -0.66 9.80 8.09
CA VAL A 177 0.73 9.55 7.70
C VAL A 177 0.77 8.50 6.61
N GLU A 178 1.45 8.80 5.50
CA GLU A 178 1.74 7.83 4.46
C GLU A 178 2.85 6.88 4.93
N PRO A 179 2.62 5.57 4.90
CA PRO A 179 3.64 4.58 5.26
C PRO A 179 4.70 4.42 4.16
N ILE A 180 5.82 3.82 4.54
CA ILE A 180 6.86 3.38 3.60
C ILE A 180 6.98 1.86 3.64
N ASN A 181 7.60 1.26 2.63
CA ASN A 181 7.91 -0.17 2.67
C ASN A 181 9.20 -0.41 3.50
N PHE A 182 9.06 -0.26 4.82
CA PHE A 182 10.17 -0.34 5.76
C PHE A 182 10.90 -1.69 5.72
N LEU A 183 10.17 -2.79 5.54
CA LEU A 183 10.71 -4.15 5.61
C LEU A 183 11.62 -4.51 4.42
N LEU A 184 11.46 -3.83 3.28
CA LEU A 184 12.31 -4.02 2.10
C LEU A 184 13.58 -3.16 2.13
N ARG A 185 13.68 -2.19 3.05
CA ARG A 185 14.86 -1.36 3.20
C ARG A 185 16.05 -2.14 3.72
N SER A 186 17.27 -1.71 3.36
CA SER A 186 18.50 -2.25 3.94
C SER A 186 18.55 -2.06 5.45
N ALA A 187 19.30 -2.90 6.17
CA ALA A 187 19.47 -2.79 7.62
C ALA A 187 20.00 -1.40 8.03
N ARG A 188 20.87 -0.80 7.23
CA ARG A 188 21.39 0.56 7.44
C ARG A 188 20.31 1.63 7.30
N GLU A 189 19.46 1.53 6.27
CA GLU A 189 18.33 2.46 6.10
C GLU A 189 17.30 2.30 7.19
N GLN A 190 16.92 1.05 7.55
CA GLN A 190 16.02 0.79 8.68
C GLN A 190 16.55 1.43 9.96
N ARG A 191 17.85 1.29 10.25
CA ARG A 191 18.52 1.92 11.40
C ARG A 191 18.39 3.44 11.36
N ASN A 192 18.67 4.07 10.22
CA ASN A 192 18.57 5.53 10.07
C ASN A 192 17.13 6.02 10.27
N ILE A 193 16.14 5.30 9.76
CA ILE A 193 14.72 5.60 9.97
C ILE A 193 14.38 5.55 11.46
N ILE A 194 14.80 4.50 12.17
CA ILE A 194 14.54 4.37 13.60
C ILE A 194 15.23 5.47 14.39
N TYR A 195 16.46 5.89 14.03
CA TYR A 195 17.13 7.01 14.70
C TYR A 195 16.40 8.35 14.46
N SER A 196 15.92 8.60 13.27
CA SER A 196 15.10 9.78 12.98
C SER A 196 13.79 9.77 13.77
N TYR A 197 13.15 8.60 13.87
CA TYR A 197 11.94 8.41 14.66
C TYR A 197 12.20 8.56 16.18
N MET A 198 13.35 8.09 16.69
CA MET A 198 13.78 8.35 18.07
C MET A 198 13.90 9.84 18.35
N SER A 199 14.46 10.60 17.39
CA SER A 199 14.59 12.04 17.51
C SER A 199 13.22 12.72 17.57
N TYR A 200 12.28 12.26 16.75
CA TYR A 200 10.90 12.70 16.82
C TYR A 200 10.26 12.45 18.20
N LEU A 201 10.36 11.23 18.73
CA LEU A 201 9.79 10.87 20.02
C LEU A 201 10.35 11.73 21.18
N LYS A 202 11.64 12.06 21.13
CA LYS A 202 12.26 12.92 22.16
C LYS A 202 11.70 14.34 22.16
N ILE A 203 11.42 14.90 20.99
CA ILE A 203 11.04 16.30 20.79
C ILE A 203 9.53 16.49 20.86
N SER A 204 8.74 15.44 20.60
CA SER A 204 7.27 15.55 20.60
C SER A 204 6.75 16.20 21.89
N PRO A 205 6.03 17.34 21.79
CA PRO A 205 5.64 18.12 22.96
C PRO A 205 4.41 17.57 23.69
N VAL A 206 3.66 16.65 23.06
CA VAL A 206 2.36 16.17 23.53
C VAL A 206 2.29 14.64 23.54
N ARG A 207 1.36 14.12 24.37
CA ARG A 207 1.03 12.69 24.34
C ARG A 207 0.43 12.30 23.00
N MET A 208 0.72 11.07 22.55
CA MET A 208 0.24 10.60 21.27
C MET A 208 -0.36 9.19 21.36
N GLN A 209 -1.42 8.99 20.57
CA GLN A 209 -1.93 7.69 20.20
C GLN A 209 -1.62 7.50 18.71
N ILE A 210 -1.03 6.38 18.36
CA ILE A 210 -0.86 5.99 16.97
C ILE A 210 -1.91 4.95 16.68
N LYS A 211 -2.72 5.21 15.65
CA LYS A 211 -3.81 4.33 15.27
C LYS A 211 -3.61 3.84 13.83
N VAL A 212 -3.64 2.53 13.68
CA VAL A 212 -3.66 1.87 12.38
C VAL A 212 -5.03 1.24 12.18
N VAL A 213 -5.68 1.60 11.09
CA VAL A 213 -7.02 1.11 10.74
C VAL A 213 -6.93 0.29 9.47
N SER A 214 -7.43 -0.94 9.51
CA SER A 214 -7.51 -1.83 8.36
C SER A 214 -8.96 -2.01 7.92
N LYS A 215 -9.24 -1.74 6.65
CA LYS A 215 -10.57 -1.98 6.06
C LYS A 215 -10.46 -2.59 4.67
N LYS A 216 -11.54 -3.09 4.13
CA LYS A 216 -11.62 -3.48 2.71
C LYS A 216 -11.21 -2.33 1.83
N ALA A 217 -10.49 -2.62 0.75
CA ALA A 217 -10.15 -1.61 -0.23
C ALA A 217 -11.43 -1.03 -0.85
N ASP A 218 -11.52 0.28 -0.88
CA ASP A 218 -12.59 0.95 -1.62
C ASP A 218 -12.19 1.03 -3.09
N ILE A 219 -12.80 0.18 -3.89
CA ILE A 219 -12.56 0.09 -5.33
C ILE A 219 -13.70 0.69 -6.16
N SER A 220 -14.68 1.31 -5.51
CA SER A 220 -15.90 1.81 -6.17
C SER A 220 -15.57 2.79 -7.28
N ASN A 221 -14.74 3.81 -7.00
CA ASN A 221 -14.30 4.78 -8.02
C ASN A 221 -13.59 4.13 -9.21
N HIS A 222 -12.79 3.10 -8.96
CA HIS A 222 -12.09 2.40 -10.02
C HIS A 222 -13.04 1.55 -10.86
N LEU A 223 -13.98 0.86 -10.22
CA LEU A 223 -15.02 0.09 -10.91
C LEU A 223 -15.94 0.99 -11.75
N ASP A 224 -16.32 2.15 -11.24
CA ASP A 224 -17.14 3.12 -11.98
C ASP A 224 -16.45 3.61 -13.25
N LYS A 225 -15.14 3.90 -13.18
CA LYS A 225 -14.34 4.27 -14.36
C LYS A 225 -14.26 3.15 -15.39
N ILE A 226 -14.13 1.89 -14.96
CA ILE A 226 -14.15 0.75 -15.87
C ILE A 226 -15.55 0.59 -16.50
N GLN A 227 -16.62 0.77 -15.74
CA GLN A 227 -17.97 0.75 -16.29
C GLN A 227 -18.18 1.86 -17.34
N GLU A 228 -17.64 3.04 -17.09
CA GLU A 228 -17.67 4.14 -18.05
C GLU A 228 -16.87 3.78 -19.32
N ALA A 229 -15.69 3.16 -19.17
CA ALA A 229 -14.89 2.68 -20.29
C ALA A 229 -15.66 1.61 -21.11
N ILE A 230 -16.35 0.66 -20.46
CA ILE A 230 -17.22 -0.33 -21.13
C ILE A 230 -18.33 0.34 -21.95
N ARG A 231 -18.94 1.40 -21.42
CA ARG A 231 -20.01 2.14 -22.13
C ARG A 231 -19.49 2.89 -23.35
N ARG A 232 -18.26 3.41 -23.29
CA ARG A 232 -17.63 4.19 -24.37
C ARG A 232 -16.96 3.33 -25.44
N GLU A 233 -16.58 2.10 -25.13
CA GLU A 233 -15.90 1.21 -26.07
C GLU A 233 -16.86 0.79 -27.19
N GLN A 234 -16.36 0.78 -28.44
CA GLN A 234 -17.12 0.41 -29.62
C GLN A 234 -16.83 -1.02 -30.10
N ASP A 235 -15.63 -1.54 -29.80
CA ASP A 235 -15.25 -2.90 -30.18
C ASP A 235 -15.82 -3.91 -29.18
N GLU A 236 -16.70 -4.80 -29.66
CA GLU A 236 -17.37 -5.82 -28.82
C GLU A 236 -16.36 -6.80 -28.17
N ARG A 237 -15.23 -7.08 -28.83
CA ARG A 237 -14.19 -7.95 -28.27
C ARG A 237 -13.52 -7.30 -27.06
N CYS A 238 -13.21 -6.00 -27.19
CA CYS A 238 -12.65 -5.23 -26.09
C CYS A 238 -13.65 -5.06 -24.93
N LYS A 239 -14.95 -4.92 -25.22
CA LYS A 239 -16.00 -4.89 -24.18
C LYS A 239 -16.05 -6.17 -23.36
N VAL A 240 -15.99 -7.33 -24.02
CA VAL A 240 -15.98 -8.62 -23.32
C VAL A 240 -14.77 -8.73 -22.38
N LEU A 241 -13.60 -8.30 -22.84
CA LEU A 241 -12.39 -8.30 -22.03
C LEU A 241 -12.50 -7.32 -20.84
N LEU A 242 -13.00 -6.11 -21.07
CA LEU A 242 -13.27 -5.13 -20.02
C LEU A 242 -14.25 -5.64 -18.95
N MET A 243 -15.29 -6.39 -19.36
CA MET A 243 -16.22 -7.02 -18.42
C MET A 243 -15.55 -8.08 -17.56
N ASP A 244 -14.68 -8.90 -18.15
CA ASP A 244 -13.94 -9.93 -17.42
C ASP A 244 -12.91 -9.29 -16.46
N TYR A 245 -12.23 -8.24 -16.89
CA TYR A 245 -11.36 -7.41 -16.05
C TYR A 245 -12.12 -6.73 -14.89
N TYR A 246 -13.30 -6.17 -15.14
CA TYR A 246 -14.19 -5.65 -14.11
C TYR A 246 -14.52 -6.71 -13.06
N ASN A 247 -14.88 -7.92 -13.49
CA ASN A 247 -15.21 -9.03 -12.60
C ASN A 247 -13.98 -9.50 -11.80
N LEU A 248 -12.78 -9.49 -12.40
CA LEU A 248 -11.53 -9.78 -11.69
C LEU A 248 -11.31 -8.80 -10.55
N ILE A 249 -11.35 -7.49 -10.82
CA ILE A 249 -11.13 -6.45 -9.81
C ILE A 249 -12.17 -6.53 -8.71
N ARG A 250 -13.45 -6.68 -9.07
CA ARG A 250 -14.53 -6.85 -8.11
C ARG A 250 -14.31 -8.06 -7.20
N ARG A 251 -13.90 -9.19 -7.76
CA ARG A 251 -13.62 -10.42 -7.00
C ARG A 251 -12.44 -10.24 -6.04
N ILE A 252 -11.32 -9.65 -6.51
CA ILE A 252 -10.14 -9.41 -5.68
C ILE A 252 -10.47 -8.39 -4.59
N GLY A 253 -11.12 -7.28 -4.93
CA GLY A 253 -11.50 -6.23 -3.98
C GLY A 253 -12.42 -6.72 -2.87
N LEU A 254 -13.37 -7.60 -3.19
CA LEU A 254 -14.30 -8.15 -2.19
C LEU A 254 -13.67 -9.20 -1.29
N LYS A 255 -12.66 -9.95 -1.74
CA LYS A 255 -12.13 -11.11 -1.02
C LYS A 255 -10.74 -10.92 -0.43
N GLU A 256 -9.87 -10.15 -1.08
CA GLU A 256 -8.43 -10.18 -0.79
C GLU A 256 -7.86 -8.79 -0.46
N ALA A 257 -8.42 -7.73 -1.02
CA ALA A 257 -7.82 -6.41 -0.94
C ALA A 257 -8.13 -5.68 0.37
N VAL A 258 -7.06 -5.28 1.06
CA VAL A 258 -7.12 -4.54 2.33
C VAL A 258 -6.34 -3.25 2.20
N THR A 259 -6.94 -2.14 2.60
CA THR A 259 -6.26 -0.84 2.72
C THR A 259 -6.05 -0.47 4.18
N ARG A 260 -4.96 0.25 4.44
CA ARG A 260 -4.56 0.69 5.78
C ARG A 260 -4.36 2.18 5.83
N ARG A 261 -4.91 2.79 6.88
CA ARG A 261 -4.72 4.22 7.16
C ARG A 261 -4.01 4.37 8.49
N PHE A 262 -3.06 5.29 8.55
CA PHE A 262 -2.21 5.52 9.70
C PHE A 262 -2.45 6.91 10.24
N PHE A 263 -2.84 6.99 11.51
CA PHE A 263 -3.14 8.25 12.16
C PHE A 263 -2.25 8.47 13.39
N ILE A 264 -1.84 9.72 13.60
CA ILE A 264 -1.30 10.17 14.87
C ILE A 264 -2.32 11.11 15.50
N VAL A 265 -2.70 10.82 16.73
CA VAL A 265 -3.64 11.60 17.52
C VAL A 265 -2.87 12.34 18.60
N PHE A 266 -2.84 13.65 18.51
CA PHE A 266 -2.26 14.53 19.51
C PHE A 266 -3.30 15.01 20.48
N THR A 267 -2.94 15.10 21.75
CA THR A 267 -3.83 15.60 22.81
C THR A 267 -3.13 16.66 23.63
N TYR A 268 -3.79 17.78 23.82
CA TYR A 268 -3.40 18.82 24.74
C TYR A 268 -4.38 18.91 25.91
N GLU A 269 -3.86 18.91 27.13
CA GLU A 269 -4.62 19.07 28.37
C GLU A 269 -4.23 20.42 29.00
N PRO A 270 -5.17 21.36 29.19
CA PRO A 270 -4.87 22.66 29.78
C PRO A 270 -4.37 22.55 31.21
N ILE A 271 -3.45 23.44 31.59
CA ILE A 271 -2.98 23.55 32.97
C ILE A 271 -4.08 24.21 33.80
N LEU A 272 -4.42 23.62 34.95
CA LEU A 272 -5.43 24.14 35.86
C LEU A 272 -5.06 25.58 36.33
N GLY A 273 -5.94 26.54 36.05
CA GLY A 273 -5.84 27.91 36.53
C GLY A 273 -5.62 29.00 35.49
N SER A 274 -5.56 28.68 34.18
CA SER A 274 -5.54 29.67 33.09
C SER A 274 -6.95 30.17 32.71
N SER A 275 -7.04 31.35 32.06
CA SER A 275 -8.32 31.82 31.55
C SER A 275 -8.73 31.07 30.30
N LYS A 276 -10.01 30.76 30.11
CA LYS A 276 -10.54 29.94 28.98
C LYS A 276 -10.03 30.39 27.61
N LYS A 277 -9.89 31.70 27.37
CA LYS A 277 -9.40 32.26 26.10
C LYS A 277 -7.91 32.07 25.86
N ASN A 278 -7.10 32.03 26.93
CA ASN A 278 -5.67 31.72 26.82
C ASN A 278 -5.45 30.20 26.67
N GLU A 279 -6.24 29.38 27.37
CA GLU A 279 -6.23 27.92 27.24
C GLU A 279 -6.43 27.48 25.78
N GLU A 280 -7.41 28.05 25.09
CA GLU A 280 -7.73 27.73 23.71
C GLU A 280 -6.58 28.12 22.75
N LYS A 281 -6.02 29.33 22.90
CA LYS A 281 -4.86 29.76 22.09
C LYS A 281 -3.63 28.92 22.32
N ASP A 282 -3.34 28.58 23.57
CA ASP A 282 -2.20 27.74 23.90
C ASP A 282 -2.38 26.31 23.33
N ALA A 283 -3.59 25.77 23.40
CA ALA A 283 -3.94 24.48 22.81
C ALA A 283 -3.69 24.45 21.31
N VAL A 284 -4.21 25.45 20.58
CA VAL A 284 -4.01 25.58 19.12
C VAL A 284 -2.53 25.64 18.79
N ASN A 285 -1.77 26.52 19.46
CA ASN A 285 -0.34 26.68 19.22
C ASN A 285 0.44 25.37 19.47
N GLN A 286 0.17 24.68 20.59
CA GLN A 286 0.87 23.45 20.94
C GLN A 286 0.56 22.32 19.97
N LEU A 287 -0.69 22.19 19.52
CA LEU A 287 -1.09 21.18 18.55
C LEU A 287 -0.54 21.46 17.15
N GLU A 288 -0.44 22.74 16.74
CA GLU A 288 0.23 23.12 15.50
C GLU A 288 1.75 22.85 15.55
N ILE A 289 2.40 23.13 16.66
CA ILE A 289 3.81 22.80 16.87
C ILE A 289 4.00 21.28 16.78
N ALA A 290 3.12 20.51 17.41
CA ALA A 290 3.17 19.04 17.35
C ALA A 290 3.04 18.52 15.92
N GLU A 291 2.10 19.05 15.11
CA GLU A 291 1.95 18.71 13.71
C GLU A 291 3.19 19.06 12.88
N ARG A 292 3.69 20.31 12.98
CA ARG A 292 4.89 20.76 12.25
C ARG A 292 6.12 19.92 12.61
N THR A 293 6.26 19.59 13.88
CA THR A 293 7.34 18.71 14.37
C THR A 293 7.20 17.32 13.78
N ALA A 294 5.99 16.73 13.80
CA ALA A 294 5.73 15.43 13.19
C ALA A 294 6.07 15.45 11.70
N ARG A 295 5.58 16.43 10.96
CA ARG A 295 5.84 16.61 9.53
C ARG A 295 7.34 16.63 9.21
N THR A 296 8.10 17.44 9.94
CA THR A 296 9.55 17.61 9.72
C THR A 296 10.32 16.31 9.97
N TYR A 297 10.06 15.64 11.09
CA TYR A 297 10.82 14.44 11.46
C TYR A 297 10.35 13.18 10.75
N LEU A 298 9.07 13.04 10.45
CA LEU A 298 8.56 11.92 9.65
C LEU A 298 9.05 11.99 8.22
N MET A 299 9.18 13.19 7.65
CA MET A 299 9.83 13.37 6.34
C MET A 299 11.28 12.85 6.33
N GLN A 300 12.03 13.02 7.42
CA GLN A 300 13.37 12.42 7.57
C GLN A 300 13.34 10.90 7.66
N CYS A 301 12.23 10.32 8.11
CA CYS A 301 11.99 8.87 8.05
C CYS A 301 11.56 8.39 6.66
N GLY A 302 11.27 9.30 5.73
CA GLY A 302 10.72 8.99 4.41
C GLY A 302 9.19 8.94 4.35
N ASN A 303 8.49 9.28 5.45
CA ASN A 303 7.03 9.35 5.51
C ASN A 303 6.54 10.76 5.20
N ASN A 304 5.45 10.85 4.46
CA ASN A 304 4.75 12.11 4.26
C ASN A 304 3.57 12.21 5.23
N VAL A 305 3.23 13.43 5.64
CA VAL A 305 1.98 13.74 6.31
C VAL A 305 1.01 14.25 5.27
N VAL A 306 -0.14 13.60 5.16
CA VAL A 306 -1.16 13.93 4.16
C VAL A 306 -1.74 15.31 4.47
N GLU A 307 -1.89 16.14 3.45
CA GLU A 307 -2.55 17.44 3.54
C GLU A 307 -3.98 17.29 3.03
N HIS A 308 -4.94 17.69 3.87
CA HIS A 308 -6.36 17.66 3.53
C HIS A 308 -6.85 19.09 3.25
N GLU A 309 -7.59 19.29 2.16
CA GLU A 309 -8.13 20.61 1.77
C GLU A 309 -9.05 21.19 2.85
N ASN A 310 -9.84 20.33 3.52
CA ASN A 310 -10.69 20.71 4.63
C ASN A 310 -10.40 19.86 5.87
N PRO A 311 -9.57 20.35 6.81
CA PRO A 311 -9.20 19.65 8.03
C PRO A 311 -10.38 19.29 8.95
N ASP A 312 -11.42 20.11 8.99
CA ASP A 312 -12.60 19.86 9.83
C ASP A 312 -13.43 18.70 9.29
N SER A 313 -13.63 18.67 7.98
CA SER A 313 -14.32 17.56 7.31
C SER A 313 -13.54 16.25 7.45
N PHE A 314 -12.22 16.30 7.26
CA PHE A 314 -11.34 15.14 7.46
C PHE A 314 -11.49 14.56 8.88
N MET A 315 -11.44 15.42 9.90
CA MET A 315 -11.54 14.98 11.29
C MET A 315 -12.90 14.35 11.60
N ALA A 316 -13.99 14.96 11.11
CA ALA A 316 -15.33 14.41 11.24
C ALA A 316 -15.48 13.07 10.49
N GLU A 317 -14.92 12.95 9.28
CA GLU A 317 -14.90 11.73 8.50
C GLU A 317 -14.16 10.59 9.21
N VAL A 318 -12.99 10.86 9.79
CA VAL A 318 -12.22 9.86 10.56
C VAL A 318 -13.04 9.36 11.75
N LEU A 319 -13.68 10.27 12.51
CA LEU A 319 -14.55 9.90 13.62
C LEU A 319 -15.76 9.10 13.16
N TYR A 320 -16.42 9.52 12.08
CA TYR A 320 -17.55 8.80 11.49
C TYR A 320 -17.16 7.40 11.05
N MET A 321 -16.06 7.26 10.30
CA MET A 321 -15.54 5.98 9.82
C MET A 321 -15.27 5.00 10.97
N LEU A 322 -14.72 5.47 12.08
CA LEU A 322 -14.38 4.62 13.22
C LEU A 322 -15.60 4.21 14.06
N LEU A 323 -16.59 5.09 14.16
CA LEU A 323 -17.83 4.83 14.88
C LEU A 323 -18.82 4.00 14.07
N ASN A 324 -18.86 4.18 12.75
CA ASN A 324 -19.81 3.56 11.82
C ASN A 324 -19.12 2.68 10.78
N ARG A 325 -18.30 1.74 11.23
CA ARG A 325 -17.40 0.97 10.35
C ARG A 325 -18.08 0.27 9.17
N LYS A 326 -19.25 -0.34 9.39
CA LYS A 326 -20.01 -0.98 8.32
C LYS A 326 -20.73 0.05 7.46
N THR A 327 -21.49 0.91 8.08
CA THR A 327 -22.30 1.92 7.37
C THR A 327 -21.44 2.92 6.60
N SER A 328 -20.23 3.26 7.08
CA SER A 328 -19.32 4.18 6.38
C SER A 328 -18.77 3.66 5.06
N THR A 329 -18.83 2.36 4.81
CA THR A 329 -18.46 1.76 3.50
C THR A 329 -19.60 1.86 2.49
N GLU A 330 -20.84 1.89 2.95
CA GLU A 330 -22.04 1.98 2.12
C GLU A 330 -22.49 3.44 1.91
N THR A 331 -22.34 4.24 2.96
CA THR A 331 -22.78 5.67 2.98
C THR A 331 -21.61 6.57 3.35
N PRO A 332 -21.01 7.29 2.39
CA PRO A 332 -19.96 8.27 2.65
C PRO A 332 -20.42 9.35 3.65
N PHE A 333 -19.47 9.96 4.38
CA PHE A 333 -19.78 10.99 5.38
C PHE A 333 -20.58 12.16 4.81
N SER A 334 -20.25 12.60 3.59
CA SER A 334 -20.98 13.68 2.89
C SER A 334 -22.46 13.35 2.65
N ALA A 335 -22.77 12.11 2.25
CA ALA A 335 -24.13 11.65 2.07
C ALA A 335 -24.88 11.55 3.41
N ARG A 336 -24.19 11.12 4.48
CA ARG A 336 -24.74 11.10 5.84
C ARG A 336 -25.09 12.51 6.32
N VAL A 337 -24.20 13.47 6.11
CA VAL A 337 -24.45 14.88 6.47
C VAL A 337 -25.65 15.41 5.69
N ALA A 338 -25.72 15.17 4.38
CA ALA A 338 -26.85 15.62 3.56
C ALA A 338 -28.19 15.06 4.05
N ALA A 339 -28.26 13.76 4.32
CA ALA A 339 -29.48 13.10 4.80
C ALA A 339 -29.92 13.60 6.18
N GLU A 340 -29.00 13.79 7.13
CA GLU A 340 -29.36 14.32 8.46
C GLU A 340 -29.78 15.78 8.39
N VAL A 341 -29.11 16.60 7.58
CA VAL A 341 -29.51 18.01 7.38
C VAL A 341 -30.92 18.10 6.77
N GLU A 342 -31.23 17.32 5.75
CA GLU A 342 -32.53 17.26 5.13
C GLU A 342 -33.63 16.87 6.14
N LYS A 343 -33.35 15.87 7.00
CA LYS A 343 -34.25 15.41 8.06
C LYS A 343 -34.54 16.52 9.08
N TYR A 344 -33.51 17.21 9.58
CA TYR A 344 -33.65 18.28 10.56
C TYR A 344 -34.35 19.54 9.97
N ILE A 345 -34.14 19.81 8.67
CA ILE A 345 -34.88 20.86 7.94
C ILE A 345 -36.38 20.52 7.89
N ALA A 346 -36.72 19.27 7.57
CA ALA A 346 -38.09 18.79 7.53
C ALA A 346 -38.77 18.83 8.91
N GLU A 347 -38.03 18.68 10.00
CA GLU A 347 -38.53 18.77 11.38
C GLU A 347 -38.55 20.19 11.93
N GLY A 348 -38.04 21.18 11.20
CA GLY A 348 -38.05 22.62 11.56
C GLY A 348 -36.93 23.08 12.51
N ASP A 349 -35.95 22.21 12.80
CA ASP A 349 -34.89 22.44 13.79
C ASP A 349 -33.47 22.61 13.15
N ALA A 350 -33.39 23.09 11.93
CA ALA A 350 -32.15 23.15 11.13
C ALA A 350 -30.97 23.90 11.78
N ASN A 351 -31.21 24.78 12.75
CA ASN A 351 -30.17 25.58 13.40
C ASN A 351 -29.52 24.91 14.63
N ALA A 352 -29.92 23.70 15.00
CA ALA A 352 -29.47 23.05 16.25
C ALA A 352 -29.08 21.61 16.09
N ILE A 353 -28.56 21.22 14.92
CA ILE A 353 -28.16 19.84 14.66
C ILE A 353 -26.93 19.51 15.55
N PRO A 354 -27.02 18.56 16.49
CA PRO A 354 -25.89 18.19 17.32
C PRO A 354 -24.89 17.37 16.51
N ILE A 355 -23.61 17.56 16.76
CA ILE A 355 -22.53 16.81 16.08
C ILE A 355 -22.68 15.28 16.23
N SER A 356 -23.29 14.83 17.30
CA SER A 356 -23.63 13.44 17.57
C SER A 356 -24.59 12.83 16.52
N ALA A 357 -25.44 13.63 15.89
CA ALA A 357 -26.34 13.14 14.83
C ALA A 357 -25.60 12.68 13.59
N PHE A 358 -24.49 13.35 13.27
CA PHE A 358 -23.63 12.99 12.13
C PHE A 358 -22.70 11.82 12.43
N LEU A 359 -22.23 11.71 13.67
CA LEU A 359 -21.11 10.82 14.02
C LEU A 359 -21.56 9.51 14.67
N LEU A 360 -22.63 9.48 15.46
CA LEU A 360 -22.99 8.29 16.23
C LEU A 360 -23.65 7.20 15.37
N PRO A 361 -23.35 5.91 15.66
CA PRO A 361 -24.04 4.78 15.07
C PRO A 361 -25.48 4.70 15.55
N GLU A 362 -26.30 3.95 14.84
CA GLU A 362 -27.72 3.79 15.19
C GLU A 362 -27.90 2.88 16.41
N GLN A 363 -27.12 1.81 16.51
CA GLN A 363 -27.20 0.84 17.59
C GLN A 363 -25.84 0.38 18.08
N MET A 364 -25.66 0.35 19.40
CA MET A 364 -24.50 -0.24 20.08
C MET A 364 -24.96 -1.21 21.16
N ASP A 365 -24.52 -2.46 21.10
CA ASP A 365 -24.83 -3.49 22.09
C ASP A 365 -23.58 -3.95 22.84
N PHE A 366 -23.45 -3.58 24.11
CA PHE A 366 -22.40 -4.01 25.05
C PHE A 366 -22.88 -5.07 26.04
N SER A 367 -23.90 -5.85 25.69
CA SER A 367 -24.49 -6.86 26.58
C SER A 367 -23.62 -8.09 26.79
N LYS A 368 -22.61 -8.32 25.97
CA LYS A 368 -21.73 -9.49 26.02
C LYS A 368 -20.38 -9.15 26.64
N ALA A 369 -19.80 -10.11 27.36
CA ALA A 369 -18.56 -9.90 28.12
C ALA A 369 -17.30 -9.84 27.23
N ALA A 370 -17.30 -10.56 26.11
CA ALA A 370 -16.13 -10.77 25.26
C ALA A 370 -16.19 -9.98 23.93
N TYR A 371 -17.33 -9.49 23.53
CA TYR A 371 -17.53 -8.74 22.30
C TYR A 371 -18.69 -7.76 22.41
N CYS A 372 -18.75 -6.80 21.54
CA CYS A 372 -19.90 -5.91 21.35
C CYS A 372 -20.41 -5.97 19.92
N ARG A 373 -21.54 -5.33 19.66
CA ARG A 373 -22.12 -5.22 18.32
C ARG A 373 -22.47 -3.77 18.02
N ILE A 374 -22.01 -3.25 16.90
CA ILE A 374 -22.22 -1.87 16.48
C ILE A 374 -22.79 -1.89 15.06
N ASP A 375 -24.02 -1.41 14.88
CA ASP A 375 -24.75 -1.44 13.59
C ASP A 375 -24.67 -2.79 12.87
N GLY A 376 -24.81 -3.87 13.64
CA GLY A 376 -24.75 -5.22 13.12
C GLY A 376 -23.35 -5.82 12.97
N LEU A 377 -22.28 -5.02 13.04
CA LEU A 377 -20.90 -5.49 13.01
C LEU A 377 -20.48 -6.02 14.38
N TYR A 378 -19.88 -7.19 14.41
CA TYR A 378 -19.30 -7.78 15.62
C TYR A 378 -17.90 -7.21 15.85
N CYS A 379 -17.66 -6.70 17.07
CA CYS A 379 -16.38 -6.11 17.46
C CYS A 379 -15.89 -6.74 18.75
N SER A 380 -14.63 -7.08 18.83
CA SER A 380 -13.98 -7.56 20.05
C SER A 380 -12.66 -6.84 20.27
N TYR A 381 -12.44 -6.36 21.49
CA TYR A 381 -11.26 -5.61 21.88
C TYR A 381 -10.35 -6.47 22.72
N PHE A 382 -9.06 -6.41 22.37
CA PHE A 382 -7.97 -7.14 22.98
C PHE A 382 -6.88 -6.18 23.42
N MET A 383 -5.99 -6.65 24.29
CA MET A 383 -4.78 -5.95 24.70
C MET A 383 -3.59 -6.88 24.75
N ILE A 384 -2.40 -6.36 24.58
CA ILE A 384 -1.17 -7.04 24.97
C ILE A 384 -0.93 -6.74 26.46
N PRO A 385 -1.05 -7.74 27.35
CA PRO A 385 -0.84 -7.51 28.77
C PRO A 385 0.63 -7.15 29.03
N SER A 386 0.89 -6.52 30.18
CA SER A 386 2.25 -6.10 30.57
C SER A 386 3.30 -7.22 30.51
N THR A 387 2.91 -8.46 30.75
CA THR A 387 3.77 -9.66 30.67
C THR A 387 3.79 -10.31 29.29
N GLY A 388 2.97 -9.82 28.35
CA GLY A 388 2.79 -10.43 27.02
C GLY A 388 3.68 -9.86 25.90
N TYR A 389 4.59 -8.96 26.22
CA TYR A 389 5.53 -8.40 25.26
C TYR A 389 6.83 -9.21 25.23
N LYS A 390 7.36 -9.44 24.04
CA LYS A 390 8.71 -9.97 23.85
C LYS A 390 9.75 -8.96 24.37
N THR A 391 10.76 -9.45 25.06
CA THR A 391 11.81 -8.58 25.66
C THR A 391 12.78 -8.04 24.62
N GLN A 392 13.10 -8.85 23.60
CA GLN A 392 13.99 -8.49 22.51
C GLN A 392 13.19 -8.46 21.21
N VAL A 393 13.18 -7.31 20.56
CA VAL A 393 12.42 -7.10 19.30
C VAL A 393 13.32 -6.46 18.26
N THR A 394 13.01 -6.70 16.99
CA THR A 394 13.61 -5.99 15.87
C THR A 394 12.81 -4.72 15.55
N ALA A 395 13.42 -3.79 14.83
CA ALA A 395 12.72 -2.60 14.35
C ALA A 395 11.49 -2.98 13.51
N GLY A 396 10.39 -2.28 13.71
CA GLY A 396 9.14 -2.53 12.97
C GLY A 396 8.44 -3.85 13.31
N TRP A 397 8.67 -4.44 14.50
CA TRP A 397 8.00 -5.68 14.93
C TRP A 397 6.47 -5.58 14.92
N LEU A 398 5.91 -4.38 15.03
CA LEU A 398 4.47 -4.14 14.87
C LEU A 398 3.94 -4.43 13.47
N SER A 399 4.82 -4.58 12.45
CA SER A 399 4.41 -4.92 11.08
C SER A 399 3.55 -6.17 11.01
N LEU A 400 3.81 -7.13 11.90
CA LEU A 400 3.01 -8.35 12.01
C LEU A 400 1.54 -8.03 12.34
N LEU A 401 1.31 -7.10 13.27
CA LEU A 401 -0.03 -6.67 13.67
C LEU A 401 -0.68 -5.80 12.59
N VAL A 402 0.09 -4.87 12.04
CA VAL A 402 -0.35 -3.97 10.99
C VAL A 402 -0.79 -4.73 9.73
N ASN A 403 -0.10 -5.83 9.40
CA ASN A 403 -0.36 -6.65 8.22
C ASN A 403 -1.23 -7.90 8.50
N ALA A 404 -1.81 -8.01 9.68
CA ALA A 404 -2.57 -9.20 10.11
C ALA A 404 -3.87 -9.47 9.31
N GLY A 405 -4.32 -8.52 8.48
CA GLY A 405 -5.46 -8.72 7.59
C GLY A 405 -6.59 -7.70 7.80
N GLU A 406 -7.70 -7.99 7.18
CA GLU A 406 -8.91 -7.16 7.23
C GLU A 406 -9.55 -7.17 8.63
N GLY A 407 -10.07 -6.01 9.04
CA GLY A 407 -10.83 -5.86 10.28
C GLY A 407 -9.98 -5.93 11.54
N ILE A 408 -8.66 -5.81 11.43
CA ILE A 408 -7.74 -5.78 12.56
C ILE A 408 -7.11 -4.39 12.65
N ASP A 409 -7.47 -3.65 13.70
CA ASP A 409 -6.85 -2.36 13.98
C ASP A 409 -5.89 -2.46 15.15
N VAL A 410 -4.92 -1.56 15.14
CA VAL A 410 -3.90 -1.46 16.18
C VAL A 410 -3.88 -0.05 16.74
N ASP A 411 -4.00 0.07 18.04
CA ASP A 411 -3.86 1.32 18.79
C ASP A 411 -2.63 1.24 19.70
N LEU A 412 -1.66 2.09 19.46
CA LEU A 412 -0.43 2.21 20.23
C LEU A 412 -0.45 3.53 21.00
N PHE A 413 -0.42 3.45 22.33
CA PHE A 413 -0.33 4.61 23.19
C PHE A 413 1.10 4.74 23.71
N LEU A 414 1.71 5.90 23.51
CA LEU A 414 3.04 6.24 23.99
C LEU A 414 2.93 7.34 25.02
N SER A 415 3.22 7.00 26.28
CA SER A 415 3.17 7.93 27.41
C SER A 415 4.57 8.19 27.94
N LYS A 416 5.09 9.40 27.72
CA LYS A 416 6.38 9.85 28.24
C LYS A 416 6.23 10.25 29.71
N GLU A 417 7.13 9.76 30.58
CA GLU A 417 7.15 10.07 32.00
C GLU A 417 8.32 10.99 32.36
N PRO A 418 8.16 11.88 33.37
CA PRO A 418 9.24 12.75 33.85
C PRO A 418 10.44 11.94 34.35
N LYS A 419 11.64 12.28 33.87
CA LYS A 419 12.88 11.54 34.20
C LYS A 419 13.17 11.48 35.71
N GLU A 420 13.00 12.59 36.42
CA GLU A 420 13.30 12.72 37.85
C GLU A 420 12.45 11.75 38.68
N LYS A 421 11.16 11.68 38.38
CA LYS A 421 10.20 10.76 39.02
C LYS A 421 10.63 9.30 38.82
N ILE A 422 10.96 8.95 37.60
CA ILE A 422 11.34 7.57 37.25
C ILE A 422 12.69 7.19 37.84
N GLN A 423 13.70 8.08 37.81
CA GLN A 423 15.01 7.82 38.38
C GLN A 423 14.93 7.55 39.88
N PHE A 424 14.11 8.32 40.61
CA PHE A 424 13.88 8.10 42.03
C PHE A 424 13.23 6.74 42.31
N GLN A 425 12.18 6.42 41.58
CA GLN A 425 11.46 5.15 41.70
C GLN A 425 12.37 3.94 41.35
N LEU A 426 13.13 4.04 40.26
CA LEU A 426 14.12 3.03 39.86
C LEU A 426 15.19 2.80 40.92
N GLY A 427 15.77 3.87 41.44
CA GLY A 427 16.81 3.79 42.50
C GLY A 427 16.30 3.09 43.75
N ARG A 428 15.06 3.39 44.17
CA ARG A 428 14.41 2.73 45.31
C ARG A 428 14.17 1.24 45.04
N GLN A 429 13.62 0.90 43.87
CA GLN A 429 13.27 -0.48 43.57
C GLN A 429 14.49 -1.38 43.34
N ILE A 430 15.54 -0.87 42.68
CA ILE A 430 16.80 -1.61 42.53
C ILE A 430 17.34 -1.99 43.91
N ARG A 431 17.30 -1.06 44.87
CA ARG A 431 17.76 -1.33 46.27
C ARG A 431 16.92 -2.42 46.95
N ILE A 432 15.60 -2.36 46.79
CA ILE A 432 14.69 -3.36 47.34
C ILE A 432 14.96 -4.75 46.71
N ASN A 433 15.07 -4.82 45.39
CA ASN A 433 15.30 -6.09 44.70
C ASN A 433 16.68 -6.67 45.02
N ARG A 434 17.72 -5.83 45.17
CA ARG A 434 19.06 -6.28 45.61
C ARG A 434 19.06 -6.79 47.06
N SER A 435 18.25 -6.20 47.96
CA SER A 435 18.11 -6.71 49.33
C SER A 435 17.46 -8.10 49.33
N LYS A 436 16.39 -8.26 48.57
CA LYS A 436 15.71 -9.54 48.40
C LYS A 436 16.62 -10.62 47.81
N MET A 437 17.41 -10.29 46.76
CA MET A 437 18.38 -11.19 46.15
C MET A 437 19.42 -11.76 47.12
N LYS A 438 19.77 -10.99 48.17
CA LYS A 438 20.69 -11.46 49.24
C LYS A 438 20.02 -12.44 50.21
N GLU A 439 18.69 -12.40 50.29
CA GLU A 439 17.89 -13.25 51.20
C GLU A 439 17.40 -14.55 50.53
N THR A 440 17.47 -14.62 49.18
CA THR A 440 16.98 -15.74 48.37
C THR A 440 18.15 -16.67 48.04
N SER A 441 17.99 -17.99 48.12
CA SER A 441 19.05 -18.97 47.76
C SER A 441 19.13 -19.09 46.21
N ASP A 442 20.35 -19.33 45.71
CA ASP A 442 20.67 -19.43 44.28
C ASP A 442 19.94 -20.55 43.52
N THR A 443 19.26 -21.46 44.24
CA THR A 443 18.56 -22.63 43.67
C THR A 443 17.06 -22.40 43.46
N ASN A 444 16.55 -21.19 43.69
CA ASN A 444 15.12 -20.90 43.62
C ASN A 444 14.79 -20.13 42.35
N THR A 445 13.69 -20.49 41.64
CA THR A 445 13.16 -19.77 40.47
C THR A 445 12.95 -18.27 40.72
N ASP A 446 12.71 -17.90 41.98
CA ASP A 446 12.58 -16.50 42.40
C ASP A 446 13.87 -15.70 42.26
N PHE A 447 15.05 -16.35 42.34
CA PHE A 447 16.33 -15.68 42.17
C PHE A 447 16.55 -15.18 40.77
N ASP A 448 16.23 -16.01 39.75
CA ASP A 448 16.36 -15.66 38.33
C ASP A 448 15.42 -14.51 37.95
N ASP A 449 14.21 -14.48 38.49
CA ASP A 449 13.24 -13.41 38.27
C ASP A 449 13.70 -12.09 38.90
N ILE A 450 14.24 -12.15 40.09
CA ILE A 450 14.77 -10.97 40.79
C ILE A 450 16.05 -10.45 40.08
N ASP A 451 16.94 -11.33 39.65
CA ASP A 451 18.15 -10.95 38.93
C ASP A 451 17.77 -10.31 37.56
N SER A 452 16.84 -10.89 36.84
CA SER A 452 16.30 -10.31 35.61
C SER A 452 15.70 -8.91 35.85
N ALA A 453 14.95 -8.73 36.94
CA ALA A 453 14.38 -7.43 37.31
C ALA A 453 15.46 -6.42 37.67
N VAL A 454 16.53 -6.84 38.35
CA VAL A 454 17.67 -5.98 38.71
C VAL A 454 18.43 -5.54 37.46
N ARG A 455 18.72 -6.47 36.54
CA ARG A 455 19.36 -6.17 35.24
C ARG A 455 18.50 -5.21 34.41
N ALA A 456 17.19 -5.44 34.31
CA ALA A 456 16.25 -4.56 33.62
C ALA A 456 16.26 -3.15 34.24
N GLY A 457 16.31 -3.06 35.59
CA GLY A 457 16.41 -1.80 36.29
C GLY A 457 17.70 -1.03 36.01
N TYR A 458 18.85 -1.71 35.96
CA TYR A 458 20.11 -1.08 35.57
C TYR A 458 20.12 -0.62 34.14
N TYR A 459 19.58 -1.44 33.19
CA TYR A 459 19.43 -1.04 31.79
C TYR A 459 18.62 0.25 31.66
N LEU A 460 17.48 0.35 32.35
CA LEU A 460 16.65 1.55 32.33
C LEU A 460 17.37 2.75 32.93
N LYS A 461 18.11 2.55 34.03
CA LYS A 461 18.87 3.60 34.69
C LYS A 461 20.00 4.12 33.80
N ASP A 462 20.73 3.24 33.16
CA ASP A 462 21.81 3.56 32.23
C ASP A 462 21.28 4.33 31.00
N GLY A 463 20.19 3.86 30.41
CA GLY A 463 19.56 4.56 29.29
C GLY A 463 19.11 5.98 29.62
N LEU A 464 18.54 6.19 30.83
CA LEU A 464 18.18 7.52 31.31
C LEU A 464 19.40 8.42 31.53
N ALA A 465 20.54 7.86 32.00
CA ALA A 465 21.80 8.56 32.12
C ALA A 465 22.39 8.93 30.76
N ASN A 466 22.19 8.09 29.73
CA ASN A 466 22.59 8.29 28.34
C ASN A 466 21.56 9.10 27.54
N ASN A 467 20.84 10.00 28.16
CA ASN A 467 19.91 10.95 27.55
C ASN A 467 18.76 10.30 26.76
N GLN A 468 18.33 9.08 27.14
CA GLN A 468 17.08 8.51 26.69
C GLN A 468 15.93 8.95 27.61
N ASP A 469 14.72 8.96 27.08
CA ASP A 469 13.49 9.19 27.84
C ASP A 469 12.83 7.86 28.19
N PHE A 470 11.98 7.89 29.21
CA PHE A 470 11.22 6.74 29.66
C PHE A 470 9.78 6.83 29.15
N TYR A 471 9.29 5.73 28.60
CA TYR A 471 7.94 5.59 28.09
C TYR A 471 7.22 4.42 28.72
N TYR A 472 5.90 4.55 28.84
CA TYR A 472 5.00 3.41 28.92
C TYR A 472 4.36 3.19 27.55
N ILE A 473 4.42 1.94 27.07
CA ILE A 473 3.79 1.47 25.85
C ILE A 473 2.55 0.70 26.24
N ASN A 474 1.41 1.00 25.61
CA ASN A 474 0.19 0.22 25.71
C ASN A 474 -0.30 -0.10 24.27
N THR A 475 -0.63 -1.35 24.02
CA THR A 475 -1.15 -1.79 22.71
C THR A 475 -2.53 -2.41 22.88
N LEU A 476 -3.52 -1.83 22.22
CA LEU A 476 -4.85 -2.39 22.07
C LEU A 476 -5.04 -2.86 20.63
N ILE A 477 -5.83 -3.91 20.45
CA ILE A 477 -6.14 -4.50 19.14
C ILE A 477 -7.66 -4.65 19.04
N THR A 478 -8.23 -4.13 17.98
CA THR A 478 -9.64 -4.28 17.66
C THR A 478 -9.77 -5.34 16.56
N ILE A 479 -10.65 -6.31 16.76
CA ILE A 479 -11.00 -7.32 15.75
C ILE A 479 -12.48 -7.15 15.42
N THR A 480 -12.78 -6.99 14.12
CA THR A 480 -14.14 -6.82 13.61
C THR A 480 -14.48 -7.93 12.62
N ALA A 481 -15.75 -8.29 12.53
CA ALA A 481 -16.28 -9.28 11.59
C ALA A 481 -17.78 -9.09 11.32
N ASP A 482 -18.26 -9.56 10.18
CA ASP A 482 -19.67 -9.49 9.81
C ASP A 482 -20.52 -10.56 10.53
N SER A 483 -19.91 -11.68 10.94
CA SER A 483 -20.58 -12.73 11.69
C SER A 483 -19.82 -13.09 12.98
N ARG A 484 -20.51 -13.78 13.88
CA ARG A 484 -19.89 -14.25 15.12
C ARG A 484 -18.86 -15.35 14.86
N GLU A 485 -19.17 -16.25 13.96
CA GLU A 485 -18.29 -17.35 13.57
C GLU A 485 -16.99 -16.83 12.97
N GLU A 486 -17.08 -15.82 12.13
CA GLU A 486 -15.93 -15.15 11.55
C GLU A 486 -15.10 -14.40 12.61
N LEU A 487 -15.75 -13.73 13.57
CA LEU A 487 -15.06 -13.07 14.68
C LEU A 487 -14.27 -14.10 15.51
N GLU A 488 -14.85 -15.25 15.81
CA GLU A 488 -14.19 -16.33 16.54
C GLU A 488 -13.00 -16.89 15.73
N TRP A 489 -13.16 -17.07 14.42
CA TRP A 489 -12.10 -17.52 13.53
C TRP A 489 -10.94 -16.48 13.46
N ARG A 490 -11.21 -15.22 13.16
CA ARG A 490 -10.22 -14.14 13.14
C ARG A 490 -9.49 -14.02 14.47
N THR A 491 -10.21 -14.14 15.57
CA THR A 491 -9.62 -14.09 16.92
C THR A 491 -8.64 -15.24 17.15
N ASN A 492 -8.98 -16.44 16.71
CA ASN A 492 -8.11 -17.61 16.88
C ASN A 492 -6.89 -17.53 15.99
N GLU A 493 -7.03 -17.09 14.74
CA GLU A 493 -5.89 -16.85 13.86
C GLU A 493 -4.96 -15.76 14.41
N MET A 494 -5.53 -14.66 14.94
CA MET A 494 -4.74 -13.60 15.56
C MET A 494 -3.99 -14.09 16.80
N LYS A 495 -4.60 -14.93 17.64
CA LYS A 495 -3.91 -15.53 18.79
C LYS A 495 -2.78 -16.45 18.38
N LYS A 496 -2.96 -17.27 17.33
CA LYS A 496 -1.88 -18.13 16.79
C LYS A 496 -0.74 -17.28 16.25
N LEU A 497 -1.05 -16.23 15.48
CA LEU A 497 -0.07 -15.30 14.94
C LEU A 497 0.75 -14.66 16.05
N MET A 498 0.10 -14.16 17.10
CA MET A 498 0.77 -13.55 18.25
C MET A 498 1.68 -14.54 18.98
N LEU A 499 1.18 -15.74 19.24
CA LEU A 499 1.96 -16.79 19.92
C LEU A 499 3.20 -17.21 19.10
N SER A 500 3.12 -17.23 17.78
CA SER A 500 4.27 -17.54 16.91
C SER A 500 5.42 -16.55 17.05
N GLN A 501 5.16 -15.36 17.62
CA GLN A 501 6.13 -14.29 17.85
C GLN A 501 6.41 -14.04 19.32
N ASP A 502 6.06 -14.97 20.19
CA ASP A 502 6.19 -14.85 21.66
C ASP A 502 5.43 -13.65 22.25
N LEU A 503 4.28 -13.30 21.64
CA LEU A 503 3.39 -12.26 22.11
C LEU A 503 2.09 -12.86 22.63
N ILE A 504 1.55 -12.29 23.72
CA ILE A 504 0.31 -12.77 24.33
C ILE A 504 -0.82 -11.78 24.06
N LEU A 505 -1.94 -12.28 23.53
CA LEU A 505 -3.16 -11.51 23.31
C LEU A 505 -4.22 -11.89 24.36
N LYS A 506 -4.73 -10.90 25.10
CA LYS A 506 -5.80 -11.10 26.08
C LYS A 506 -7.04 -10.27 25.71
N PRO A 507 -8.26 -10.86 25.73
CA PRO A 507 -9.48 -10.12 25.51
C PRO A 507 -9.79 -9.19 26.70
N CYS A 508 -10.40 -8.04 26.42
CA CYS A 508 -10.85 -7.09 27.43
C CYS A 508 -12.18 -7.55 28.05
N TYR A 509 -12.21 -8.69 28.74
CA TYR A 509 -13.43 -9.24 29.37
C TYR A 509 -14.06 -8.24 30.32
N PHE A 510 -15.39 -8.10 30.26
CA PHE A 510 -16.22 -7.20 31.07
C PHE A 510 -15.87 -5.70 30.91
N ARG A 511 -15.04 -5.33 29.90
CA ARG A 511 -14.53 -3.98 29.61
C ARG A 511 -14.61 -3.62 28.14
N GLN A 512 -15.47 -4.30 27.38
CA GLN A 512 -15.57 -4.03 25.94
C GLN A 512 -16.02 -2.58 25.66
N ASP A 513 -16.88 -2.03 26.53
CA ASP A 513 -17.32 -0.63 26.51
C ASP A 513 -16.17 0.36 26.77
N LEU A 514 -15.32 0.06 27.76
CA LEU A 514 -14.15 0.89 28.07
C LEU A 514 -13.07 0.80 26.99
N ALA A 515 -12.88 -0.39 26.42
CA ALA A 515 -11.95 -0.60 25.34
C ALA A 515 -12.41 0.13 24.07
N PHE A 516 -13.72 0.04 23.73
CA PHE A 516 -14.31 0.83 22.65
C PHE A 516 -14.02 2.32 22.80
N GLN A 517 -14.28 2.90 23.98
CA GLN A 517 -14.00 4.31 24.20
C GLN A 517 -12.51 4.64 24.10
N SER A 518 -11.63 3.71 24.54
CA SER A 518 -10.18 3.91 24.52
C SER A 518 -9.58 3.86 23.11
N VAL A 519 -10.12 3.05 22.20
CA VAL A 519 -9.62 2.94 20.82
C VAL A 519 -10.14 4.05 19.90
N LEU A 520 -11.09 4.88 20.34
CA LEU A 520 -11.45 6.08 19.59
C LEU A 520 -10.23 7.01 19.49
N PRO A 521 -10.08 7.78 18.40
CA PRO A 521 -8.93 8.66 18.22
C PRO A 521 -9.04 9.92 19.10
N LEU A 522 -9.22 9.69 20.40
CA LEU A 522 -9.36 10.71 21.45
C LEU A 522 -8.21 10.66 22.46
N ASN A 523 -7.23 9.77 22.22
CA ASN A 523 -6.08 9.53 23.09
C ASN A 523 -6.47 9.37 24.57
N GLN A 524 -7.53 8.62 24.83
CA GLN A 524 -8.07 8.40 26.17
C GLN A 524 -8.05 6.92 26.54
N LEU A 525 -6.92 6.44 27.03
CA LEU A 525 -6.82 5.07 27.52
C LEU A 525 -7.39 4.98 28.94
N HIS A 526 -8.43 4.15 29.13
CA HIS A 526 -9.04 3.97 30.44
C HIS A 526 -8.04 3.39 31.45
N LYS A 527 -8.03 3.90 32.69
CA LYS A 527 -7.07 3.53 33.73
C LYS A 527 -6.92 2.02 33.95
N SER A 528 -8.02 1.27 33.95
CA SER A 528 -7.97 -0.18 34.14
C SER A 528 -7.26 -0.91 33.01
N LEU A 529 -7.40 -0.46 31.75
CA LEU A 529 -6.70 -1.02 30.60
C LEU A 529 -5.24 -0.58 30.57
N TYR A 530 -4.97 0.68 30.92
CA TYR A 530 -3.62 1.21 31.04
C TYR A 530 -2.78 0.37 32.01
N GLU A 531 -3.28 0.11 33.23
CA GLU A 531 -2.56 -0.64 34.26
C GLU A 531 -2.27 -2.09 33.85
N LEU A 532 -3.19 -2.72 33.08
CA LEU A 532 -3.04 -4.11 32.63
C LEU A 532 -2.09 -4.28 31.44
N SER A 533 -1.99 -3.27 30.58
CA SER A 533 -1.25 -3.36 29.31
C SER A 533 0.05 -2.56 29.28
N LYS A 534 0.29 -1.66 30.26
CA LYS A 534 1.49 -0.82 30.27
C LYS A 534 2.78 -1.64 30.30
N ARG A 535 3.73 -1.28 29.45
CA ARG A 535 5.06 -1.87 29.36
C ARG A 535 6.14 -0.80 29.34
N ASN A 536 7.18 -1.00 30.15
CA ASN A 536 8.32 -0.09 30.20
C ASN A 536 9.11 -0.09 28.89
N ALA A 537 9.55 1.08 28.46
CA ALA A 537 10.48 1.23 27.37
C ALA A 537 11.35 2.47 27.51
N LEU A 538 12.58 2.42 27.03
CA LEU A 538 13.38 3.59 26.72
C LEU A 538 13.00 4.13 25.33
N THR A 539 13.52 5.30 24.96
CA THR A 539 13.27 5.88 23.62
C THR A 539 13.58 4.89 22.51
N THR A 540 14.65 4.09 22.63
CA THR A 540 15.02 3.04 21.66
C THR A 540 13.95 1.96 21.53
N GLY A 541 13.45 1.45 22.67
CA GLY A 541 12.37 0.45 22.68
C GLY A 541 11.04 1.02 22.16
N ALA A 542 10.71 2.27 22.49
CA ALA A 542 9.52 2.94 21.95
C ALA A 542 9.63 3.15 20.43
N ALA A 543 10.83 3.51 19.92
CA ALA A 543 11.05 3.70 18.51
C ALA A 543 11.03 2.38 17.70
N SER A 544 11.38 1.24 18.32
CA SER A 544 11.24 -0.07 17.66
C SER A 544 9.80 -0.41 17.32
N CYS A 545 8.82 0.24 17.98
CA CYS A 545 7.39 0.14 17.66
C CYS A 545 6.97 0.97 16.42
N TYR A 546 7.90 1.37 15.56
CA TYR A 546 7.62 2.11 14.34
C TYR A 546 6.52 1.43 13.50
N PRO A 547 5.36 2.06 13.30
CA PRO A 547 4.20 1.37 12.73
C PRO A 547 4.01 1.58 11.22
N TYR A 548 4.67 2.58 10.62
CA TYR A 548 4.43 3.02 9.23
C TYR A 548 5.18 2.14 8.23
N VAL A 549 4.88 0.85 8.23
CA VAL A 549 5.68 -0.21 7.56
C VAL A 549 5.00 -0.82 6.33
N SER A 550 3.77 -0.42 6.02
CA SER A 550 2.92 -1.06 5.00
C SER A 550 2.54 -0.07 3.91
N PHE A 551 3.43 0.11 2.94
CA PHE A 551 3.17 0.96 1.77
C PHE A 551 2.19 0.29 0.81
N GLU A 552 1.25 1.06 0.28
CA GLU A 552 0.28 0.66 -0.73
C GLU A 552 0.49 1.46 -2.02
N MET A 553 0.37 0.78 -3.15
CA MET A 553 0.53 1.38 -4.48
C MET A 553 -0.80 1.21 -5.23
N SER A 554 -1.73 2.12 -4.99
CA SER A 554 -3.05 2.07 -5.59
C SER A 554 -3.46 3.45 -6.07
N ASP A 555 -3.31 3.69 -7.38
CA ASP A 555 -3.72 4.93 -8.03
C ASP A 555 -5.20 4.84 -8.44
N ASP A 556 -5.93 5.94 -8.35
CA ASP A 556 -7.37 5.99 -8.63
C ASP A 556 -7.75 5.64 -10.08
N ASN A 557 -6.85 5.84 -11.04
CA ASN A 557 -7.12 5.69 -12.46
C ASN A 557 -6.07 4.85 -13.19
N GLY A 558 -5.42 3.92 -12.51
CA GLY A 558 -4.36 3.09 -13.05
C GLY A 558 -4.86 1.80 -13.71
N ILE A 559 -3.91 0.99 -14.14
CA ILE A 559 -4.11 -0.42 -14.50
C ILE A 559 -3.76 -1.29 -13.29
N LEU A 560 -4.58 -2.29 -13.01
CA LEU A 560 -4.24 -3.29 -11.98
C LEU A 560 -3.05 -4.11 -12.49
N LEU A 561 -1.98 -4.17 -11.75
CA LEU A 561 -0.87 -5.09 -12.01
C LEU A 561 -1.04 -6.40 -11.24
N GLY A 562 -1.50 -6.33 -10.01
CA GLY A 562 -1.69 -7.50 -9.17
C GLY A 562 -1.97 -7.14 -7.73
N VAL A 563 -1.53 -8.02 -6.83
CA VAL A 563 -1.70 -7.88 -5.38
C VAL A 563 -0.34 -7.85 -4.71
N ASN A 564 -0.18 -6.98 -3.72
CA ASN A 564 1.04 -6.88 -2.92
C ASN A 564 1.15 -8.12 -2.01
N LYS A 565 2.26 -8.82 -2.11
CA LYS A 565 2.47 -10.10 -1.44
C LYS A 565 2.60 -10.01 0.09
N TYR A 566 2.96 -8.81 0.63
CA TYR A 566 3.14 -8.63 2.07
C TYR A 566 1.90 -8.15 2.80
N ASN A 567 1.07 -7.36 2.15
CA ASN A 567 -0.03 -6.69 2.83
C ASN A 567 -1.40 -6.89 2.14
N ASN A 568 -1.45 -7.67 1.05
CA ASN A 568 -2.65 -7.95 0.26
C ASN A 568 -3.34 -6.69 -0.29
N SER A 569 -2.61 -5.56 -0.44
CA SER A 569 -3.17 -4.39 -1.10
C SER A 569 -3.17 -4.57 -2.61
N LEU A 570 -4.12 -3.93 -3.30
CA LEU A 570 -4.12 -3.85 -4.76
C LEU A 570 -2.93 -3.01 -5.23
N ILE A 571 -2.32 -3.43 -6.34
CA ILE A 571 -1.30 -2.65 -7.03
C ILE A 571 -1.92 -2.15 -8.33
N ILE A 572 -2.39 -0.91 -8.29
CA ILE A 572 -2.98 -0.18 -9.42
C ILE A 572 -2.05 0.97 -9.74
N VAL A 573 -1.56 1.05 -10.99
CA VAL A 573 -0.54 2.03 -11.39
C VAL A 573 -1.04 2.84 -12.58
N ASP A 574 -1.09 4.16 -12.43
CA ASP A 574 -1.39 5.12 -13.49
C ASP A 574 -0.12 5.83 -13.95
N ILE A 575 0.63 5.19 -14.86
CA ILE A 575 1.91 5.68 -15.33
C ILE A 575 1.85 7.06 -16.02
N PHE A 576 0.67 7.44 -16.54
CA PHE A 576 0.45 8.73 -17.19
C PHE A 576 0.11 9.87 -16.22
N ASN A 577 -0.12 9.56 -14.94
CA ASN A 577 -0.36 10.57 -13.93
C ASN A 577 0.93 11.35 -13.59
N SER A 578 1.12 12.49 -14.24
CA SER A 578 2.31 13.33 -14.08
C SER A 578 2.48 13.94 -12.68
N ARG A 579 1.44 13.93 -11.83
CA ARG A 579 1.52 14.37 -10.43
C ARG A 579 2.28 13.36 -9.57
N ILE A 580 2.14 12.06 -9.88
CA ILE A 580 2.76 10.96 -9.15
C ILE A 580 4.08 10.54 -9.84
N TYR A 581 4.05 10.36 -11.17
CA TYR A 581 5.18 9.85 -11.94
C TYR A 581 5.81 10.95 -12.79
N LYS A 582 7.12 11.15 -12.66
CA LYS A 582 7.85 12.16 -13.46
C LYS A 582 7.84 11.86 -14.96
N ASN A 583 7.76 10.59 -15.34
CA ASN A 583 7.52 10.11 -16.70
C ASN A 583 6.86 8.73 -16.68
N ALA A 584 6.26 8.33 -17.79
CA ALA A 584 5.54 7.07 -17.95
C ALA A 584 6.42 5.90 -18.42
N ASN A 585 7.73 6.11 -18.63
CA ASN A 585 8.61 5.06 -19.13
C ASN A 585 8.82 3.95 -18.11
N MET A 586 8.94 2.72 -18.61
CA MET A 586 9.14 1.53 -17.80
C MET A 586 10.23 0.63 -18.36
N VAL A 587 10.89 -0.11 -17.46
CA VAL A 587 11.83 -1.17 -17.84
C VAL A 587 11.47 -2.46 -17.11
N LEU A 588 11.39 -3.57 -17.86
CA LEU A 588 11.17 -4.93 -17.36
C LEU A 588 12.48 -5.71 -17.43
N LEU A 589 12.95 -6.18 -16.28
CA LEU A 589 14.15 -7.02 -16.16
C LEU A 589 13.76 -8.41 -15.66
N GLY A 590 14.34 -9.46 -16.21
CA GLY A 590 14.09 -10.82 -15.73
C GLY A 590 14.67 -11.87 -16.65
N THR A 591 15.05 -13.01 -16.09
CA THR A 591 15.58 -14.15 -16.86
C THR A 591 14.58 -14.76 -17.83
N SER A 592 15.03 -15.64 -18.71
CA SER A 592 14.14 -16.39 -19.58
C SER A 592 13.18 -17.27 -18.75
N GLY A 593 11.90 -17.24 -19.06
CA GLY A 593 10.87 -17.98 -18.29
C GLY A 593 10.34 -17.28 -17.04
N ALA A 594 10.89 -16.15 -16.60
CA ALA A 594 10.42 -15.40 -15.44
C ALA A 594 9.01 -14.78 -15.61
N GLY A 595 8.48 -14.74 -16.84
CA GLY A 595 7.15 -14.21 -17.13
C GLY A 595 7.13 -12.82 -17.78
N LYS A 596 8.25 -12.33 -18.35
CA LYS A 596 8.35 -11.02 -19.00
C LYS A 596 7.28 -10.79 -20.08
N THR A 597 7.23 -11.68 -21.06
CA THR A 597 6.28 -11.57 -22.18
C THR A 597 4.83 -11.56 -21.68
N PHE A 598 4.53 -12.38 -20.67
CA PHE A 598 3.21 -12.40 -20.04
C PHE A 598 2.88 -11.06 -19.38
N THR A 599 3.78 -10.52 -18.54
CA THR A 599 3.60 -9.24 -17.86
C THR A 599 3.48 -8.09 -18.85
N MET A 600 4.31 -8.08 -19.90
CA MET A 600 4.29 -7.06 -20.94
C MET A 600 2.96 -7.08 -21.71
N GLN A 601 2.48 -8.26 -22.13
CA GLN A 601 1.19 -8.41 -22.81
C GLN A 601 0.03 -8.02 -21.91
N LEU A 602 0.07 -8.39 -20.63
CA LEU A 602 -0.96 -8.01 -19.65
C LEU A 602 -1.08 -6.50 -19.53
N MET A 603 0.05 -5.80 -19.42
CA MET A 603 0.06 -4.33 -19.38
C MET A 603 -0.44 -3.72 -20.69
N ALA A 604 -0.01 -4.26 -21.83
CA ALA A 604 -0.44 -3.77 -23.14
C ALA A 604 -1.94 -3.92 -23.37
N LEU A 605 -2.54 -5.04 -22.97
CA LEU A 605 -4.00 -5.26 -23.02
C LEU A 605 -4.73 -4.22 -22.15
N ARG A 606 -4.30 -4.05 -20.91
CA ARG A 606 -4.95 -3.14 -19.94
C ARG A 606 -4.80 -1.67 -20.32
N LEU A 607 -3.68 -1.27 -20.95
CA LEU A 607 -3.54 0.07 -21.51
C LEU A 607 -4.50 0.27 -22.70
N ARG A 608 -4.64 -0.74 -23.57
CA ARG A 608 -5.65 -0.71 -24.65
C ARG A 608 -7.08 -0.60 -24.12
N GLU A 609 -7.40 -1.31 -23.04
CA GLU A 609 -8.69 -1.22 -22.34
C GLU A 609 -8.99 0.20 -21.82
N LYS A 610 -7.96 0.95 -21.44
CA LYS A 610 -8.03 2.38 -21.12
C LYS A 610 -8.04 3.30 -22.34
N ASN A 611 -8.20 2.74 -23.53
CA ASN A 611 -8.22 3.46 -24.81
C ASN A 611 -6.87 4.11 -25.18
N ILE A 612 -5.75 3.66 -24.60
CA ILE A 612 -4.40 4.12 -24.91
C ILE A 612 -3.90 3.35 -26.14
N GLN A 613 -3.39 4.08 -27.13
CA GLN A 613 -2.83 3.46 -28.34
C GLN A 613 -1.54 2.71 -27.99
N THR A 614 -1.47 1.43 -28.35
CA THR A 614 -0.41 0.52 -27.93
C THR A 614 0.28 -0.09 -29.14
N PHE A 615 1.60 0.10 -29.21
CA PHE A 615 2.49 -0.47 -30.22
C PHE A 615 3.42 -1.49 -29.56
N ILE A 616 3.55 -2.68 -30.16
CA ILE A 616 4.41 -3.74 -29.65
C ILE A 616 5.38 -4.17 -30.73
N LEU A 617 6.68 -4.03 -30.46
CA LEU A 617 7.77 -4.55 -31.29
C LEU A 617 8.21 -5.89 -30.73
N ALA A 618 8.08 -6.95 -31.53
CA ALA A 618 8.36 -8.34 -31.11
C ALA A 618 9.43 -8.97 -32.02
N PRO A 619 10.75 -8.89 -31.64
CA PRO A 619 11.86 -9.33 -32.50
C PRO A 619 12.09 -10.82 -32.51
N LEU A 620 11.79 -11.55 -31.42
CA LEU A 620 12.15 -12.96 -31.31
C LEU A 620 10.98 -13.91 -31.22
N LYS A 621 9.84 -13.46 -30.70
CA LYS A 621 8.70 -14.33 -30.36
C LYS A 621 7.37 -13.73 -30.80
N GLY A 622 7.32 -13.14 -31.99
CA GLY A 622 6.14 -12.42 -32.49
C GLY A 622 4.85 -13.23 -32.46
N HIS A 623 4.95 -14.55 -32.70
CA HIS A 623 3.81 -15.47 -32.67
C HIS A 623 3.11 -15.55 -31.30
N GLU A 624 3.81 -15.27 -30.18
CA GLU A 624 3.21 -15.23 -28.84
C GLU A 624 2.21 -14.06 -28.69
N PHE A 625 2.41 -12.96 -29.40
CA PHE A 625 1.54 -11.79 -29.38
C PHE A 625 0.34 -11.88 -30.31
N ARG A 626 0.38 -12.77 -31.31
CA ARG A 626 -0.63 -12.87 -32.34
C ARG A 626 -2.03 -13.16 -31.80
N ARG A 627 -2.11 -14.05 -30.81
CA ARG A 627 -3.39 -14.46 -30.22
C ARG A 627 -4.07 -13.31 -29.48
N ALA A 628 -3.34 -12.61 -28.63
CA ALA A 628 -3.85 -11.43 -27.92
C ALA A 628 -4.28 -10.35 -28.91
N CYS A 629 -3.43 -10.04 -29.89
CA CYS A 629 -3.71 -9.05 -30.91
C CYS A 629 -5.01 -9.36 -31.70
N HIS A 630 -5.19 -10.61 -32.11
CA HIS A 630 -6.40 -11.01 -32.88
C HIS A 630 -7.67 -10.95 -32.03
N ASN A 631 -7.59 -11.36 -30.76
CA ASN A 631 -8.76 -11.42 -29.88
C ASN A 631 -9.22 -10.03 -29.40
N ILE A 632 -8.34 -9.03 -29.33
CA ILE A 632 -8.70 -7.66 -28.96
C ILE A 632 -9.05 -6.78 -30.18
N GLY A 633 -9.10 -7.35 -31.39
CA GLY A 633 -9.36 -6.58 -32.60
C GLY A 633 -8.17 -5.74 -33.07
N GLY A 634 -6.96 -6.10 -32.66
CA GLY A 634 -5.72 -5.41 -33.01
C GLY A 634 -5.23 -5.76 -34.43
N GLU A 635 -4.23 -5.04 -34.88
CA GLU A 635 -3.58 -5.24 -36.17
C GLU A 635 -2.22 -5.93 -35.99
N PHE A 636 -2.06 -7.09 -36.63
CA PHE A 636 -0.84 -7.88 -36.57
C PHE A 636 -0.06 -7.73 -37.88
N ILE A 637 1.05 -7.00 -37.83
CA ILE A 637 1.89 -6.67 -38.98
C ILE A 637 3.16 -7.52 -38.90
N GLN A 638 3.29 -8.48 -39.80
CA GLN A 638 4.47 -9.32 -39.92
C GLN A 638 5.41 -8.73 -40.95
N ILE A 639 6.64 -8.45 -40.57
CA ILE A 639 7.71 -7.92 -41.43
C ILE A 639 8.72 -9.06 -41.61
N SER A 640 8.77 -9.63 -42.83
CA SER A 640 9.70 -10.69 -43.17
C SER A 640 10.04 -10.66 -44.66
N PRO A 641 11.09 -11.36 -45.08
CA PRO A 641 11.46 -11.41 -46.52
C PRO A 641 10.37 -11.96 -47.41
N ALA A 642 9.45 -12.77 -46.86
CA ALA A 642 8.34 -13.40 -47.58
C ALA A 642 6.98 -12.71 -47.32
N SER A 643 6.94 -11.66 -46.50
CA SER A 643 5.72 -10.95 -46.14
C SER A 643 5.24 -10.07 -47.28
N LYS A 644 3.88 -9.85 -47.34
CA LYS A 644 3.27 -8.83 -48.17
C LYS A 644 3.31 -7.42 -47.56
N ASN A 645 3.62 -7.33 -46.28
CA ASN A 645 3.68 -6.06 -45.52
C ASN A 645 5.02 -5.40 -45.76
N CYS A 646 4.99 -4.17 -46.20
CA CYS A 646 6.17 -3.39 -46.58
C CYS A 646 6.16 -2.05 -45.88
N ILE A 647 7.31 -1.63 -45.41
CA ILE A 647 7.57 -0.30 -44.82
C ILE A 647 8.72 0.31 -45.58
N ASN A 648 8.51 1.42 -46.26
CA ASN A 648 9.52 2.13 -47.01
C ASN A 648 10.38 2.97 -46.03
N ILE A 649 11.64 2.59 -45.87
CA ILE A 649 12.56 3.36 -45.02
C ILE A 649 12.85 4.75 -45.59
N MET A 650 12.78 4.92 -46.91
CA MET A 650 13.01 6.20 -47.61
C MET A 650 11.82 7.16 -47.47
N GLU A 651 10.68 6.73 -46.95
CA GLU A 651 9.49 7.55 -46.85
C GLU A 651 9.64 8.67 -45.82
N ILE A 652 9.45 9.92 -46.27
CA ILE A 652 9.25 11.09 -45.42
C ILE A 652 7.75 11.13 -45.12
N ARG A 653 7.36 10.91 -43.87
CA ARG A 653 5.94 10.85 -43.49
C ARG A 653 5.42 12.23 -43.16
N LYS A 654 4.15 12.46 -43.41
CA LYS A 654 3.51 13.72 -43.13
C LYS A 654 3.43 13.93 -41.62
N ASN A 655 4.07 15.00 -41.12
CA ASN A 655 3.82 15.49 -39.79
C ASN A 655 2.67 16.49 -39.84
N ASP A 656 1.51 16.13 -39.32
CA ASP A 656 0.41 17.08 -39.19
C ASP A 656 0.83 18.21 -38.22
N LYS A 657 0.25 19.41 -38.41
CA LYS A 657 0.56 20.60 -37.60
C LYS A 657 0.47 20.25 -36.11
N THR A 658 1.54 20.46 -35.35
CA THR A 658 1.52 20.25 -33.92
C THR A 658 0.65 21.30 -33.24
N VAL A 659 0.17 21.00 -32.03
CA VAL A 659 -0.61 21.96 -31.21
C VAL A 659 0.15 23.28 -31.04
N GLU A 660 1.49 23.23 -30.94
CA GLU A 660 2.36 24.41 -30.85
C GLU A 660 2.37 25.26 -32.14
N ASP A 661 2.32 24.63 -33.32
CA ASP A 661 2.20 25.35 -34.59
C ASP A 661 0.87 26.12 -34.70
N VAL A 662 -0.16 25.66 -33.95
CA VAL A 662 -1.45 26.34 -33.89
C VAL A 662 -1.44 27.45 -32.85
N ILE A 663 -0.65 27.35 -31.79
CA ILE A 663 -0.58 28.31 -30.69
C ILE A 663 0.43 29.41 -30.95
N ASP A 664 1.65 29.09 -31.41
CA ASP A 664 2.77 30.01 -31.51
C ASP A 664 2.97 30.66 -32.92
N GLY A 665 2.34 30.11 -33.94
CA GLY A 665 2.29 30.73 -35.30
C GLY A 665 3.60 30.86 -36.08
N GLU A 666 4.74 30.57 -35.48
CA GLU A 666 6.06 30.65 -36.13
C GLU A 666 6.87 29.37 -35.88
N ARG A 667 7.15 28.63 -36.95
CA ARG A 667 8.12 27.54 -36.95
C ARG A 667 9.45 28.04 -37.53
N ALA A 668 10.54 27.73 -36.82
CA ALA A 668 11.81 27.56 -37.51
C ALA A 668 11.66 26.33 -38.42
N GLU A 669 11.54 26.54 -39.73
CA GLU A 669 11.37 25.47 -40.72
C GLU A 669 12.56 24.51 -40.69
N ARG A 670 12.42 23.43 -39.95
CA ARG A 670 13.37 22.31 -40.02
C ARG A 670 13.03 21.49 -41.27
N SER A 671 14.07 21.27 -42.11
CA SER A 671 13.93 20.42 -43.28
C SER A 671 13.62 18.98 -42.90
N GLU A 672 12.45 18.50 -43.29
CA GLU A 672 12.03 17.08 -43.06
C GLU A 672 12.97 16.12 -43.78
N LEU A 673 13.49 16.52 -44.99
CA LEU A 673 14.48 15.75 -45.73
C LEU A 673 15.78 15.59 -44.90
N SER A 674 16.26 16.64 -44.29
CA SER A 674 17.51 16.59 -43.48
C SER A 674 17.33 15.64 -42.26
N ALA A 675 16.18 15.71 -41.60
CA ALA A 675 15.87 14.83 -40.49
C ALA A 675 15.77 13.35 -40.96
N LYS A 676 15.22 13.13 -42.14
CA LYS A 676 15.11 11.78 -42.72
C LYS A 676 16.46 11.20 -43.12
N ILE A 677 17.35 12.05 -43.71
CA ILE A 677 18.68 11.62 -44.10
C ILE A 677 19.49 11.20 -42.88
N GLN A 678 19.38 11.91 -41.73
CA GLN A 678 20.04 11.51 -40.48
C GLN A 678 19.59 10.12 -40.03
N ARG A 679 18.28 9.80 -40.12
CA ARG A 679 17.77 8.48 -39.77
C ARG A 679 18.22 7.41 -40.76
N LEU A 680 18.33 7.74 -42.03
CA LEU A 680 18.88 6.85 -43.05
C LEU A 680 20.35 6.53 -42.80
N HIS A 681 21.14 7.48 -42.32
CA HIS A 681 22.52 7.21 -41.88
C HIS A 681 22.57 6.17 -40.76
N ILE A 682 21.61 6.18 -39.78
CA ILE A 682 21.52 5.14 -38.76
C ILE A 682 21.21 3.77 -39.40
N PHE A 683 20.22 3.72 -40.28
CA PHE A 683 19.84 2.52 -41.01
C PHE A 683 21.04 1.93 -41.78
N PHE A 684 21.75 2.73 -42.56
CA PHE A 684 22.91 2.28 -43.34
C PHE A 684 24.12 1.90 -42.45
N SER A 685 24.29 2.54 -41.31
CA SER A 685 25.32 2.16 -40.33
C SER A 685 25.03 0.82 -39.63
N LEU A 686 23.77 0.40 -39.55
CA LEU A 686 23.40 -0.96 -39.11
C LEU A 686 23.60 -1.98 -40.23
N LEU A 687 23.30 -1.59 -41.48
CA LEU A 687 23.47 -2.48 -42.64
C LEU A 687 24.93 -2.67 -43.02
N ILE A 688 25.78 -1.63 -42.83
CA ILE A 688 27.21 -1.58 -43.18
C ILE A 688 27.96 -1.09 -41.93
N PRO A 689 28.27 -1.94 -40.96
CA PRO A 689 28.88 -1.53 -39.69
C PRO A 689 30.30 -0.91 -39.85
N ASP A 690 31.02 -1.35 -40.89
CA ASP A 690 32.40 -0.93 -41.21
C ASP A 690 32.48 0.24 -42.22
N MET A 691 31.38 0.99 -42.37
CA MET A 691 31.32 2.14 -43.28
C MET A 691 32.31 3.23 -42.87
N THR A 692 33.19 3.65 -43.81
CA THR A 692 34.19 4.71 -43.61
C THR A 692 33.53 6.11 -43.59
N HIS A 693 34.27 7.11 -43.11
CA HIS A 693 33.79 8.49 -43.15
C HIS A 693 33.58 9.00 -44.58
N GLU A 694 34.40 8.58 -45.53
CA GLU A 694 34.28 8.92 -46.95
C GLU A 694 33.04 8.31 -47.57
N GLU A 695 32.75 7.00 -47.30
CA GLU A 695 31.54 6.33 -47.74
C GLU A 695 30.28 6.97 -47.14
N ARG A 696 30.33 7.48 -45.92
CA ARG A 696 29.20 8.22 -45.32
C ARG A 696 28.90 9.52 -46.08
N GLN A 697 29.94 10.25 -46.49
CA GLN A 697 29.75 11.47 -47.27
C GLN A 697 29.20 11.17 -48.65
N LEU A 698 29.72 10.14 -49.33
CA LEU A 698 29.22 9.70 -50.62
C LEU A 698 27.78 9.20 -50.53
N LEU A 699 27.40 8.53 -49.42
CA LEU A 699 26.04 8.13 -49.16
C LEU A 699 25.10 9.33 -48.99
N ASP A 700 25.54 10.35 -48.23
CA ASP A 700 24.76 11.58 -48.03
C ASP A 700 24.45 12.26 -49.37
N GLU A 701 25.45 12.40 -50.27
CA GLU A 701 25.26 12.93 -51.59
C GLU A 701 24.33 12.10 -52.45
N ALA A 702 24.45 10.76 -52.41
CA ALA A 702 23.58 9.85 -53.13
C ALA A 702 22.14 9.91 -52.64
N LEU A 703 21.92 10.07 -51.35
CA LEU A 703 20.59 10.25 -50.77
C LEU A 703 19.96 11.56 -51.25
N ILE A 704 20.68 12.68 -51.18
CA ILE A 704 20.19 13.97 -51.69
C ILE A 704 19.83 13.87 -53.16
N GLN A 705 20.68 13.23 -53.97
CA GLN A 705 20.45 13.02 -55.40
C GLN A 705 19.20 12.17 -55.67
N THR A 706 19.00 11.12 -54.84
CA THR A 706 17.84 10.22 -54.99
C THR A 706 16.52 10.95 -54.77
N TYR A 707 16.45 11.79 -53.67
CA TYR A 707 15.27 12.60 -53.40
C TYR A 707 15.07 13.69 -54.44
N ALA A 708 16.15 14.34 -54.91
CA ALA A 708 16.11 15.34 -55.96
C ALA A 708 15.58 14.75 -57.28
N GLY A 709 15.87 13.46 -57.57
CA GLY A 709 15.31 12.74 -58.72
C GLY A 709 13.79 12.60 -58.71
N LYS A 710 13.14 12.70 -57.52
CA LYS A 710 11.69 12.78 -57.36
C LYS A 710 11.18 14.22 -57.15
N GLY A 711 12.08 15.23 -57.35
CA GLY A 711 11.74 16.64 -57.15
C GLY A 711 11.53 17.03 -55.70
N ILE A 712 12.16 16.32 -54.72
CA ILE A 712 12.13 16.58 -53.29
C ILE A 712 13.44 17.24 -52.88
N THR A 713 13.39 18.38 -52.24
CA THR A 713 14.53 19.19 -51.81
C THR A 713 14.46 19.49 -50.33
N HIS A 714 15.41 20.27 -49.78
CA HIS A 714 15.37 20.67 -48.37
C HIS A 714 14.22 21.62 -48.01
N GLN A 715 13.48 22.13 -48.99
CA GLN A 715 12.28 22.93 -48.78
C GLN A 715 11.09 22.00 -48.60
N ASN A 716 10.35 22.14 -47.51
CA ASN A 716 9.23 21.21 -47.16
C ASN A 716 8.07 21.29 -48.17
N GLU A 717 7.87 22.41 -48.85
CA GLU A 717 6.89 22.58 -49.94
C GLU A 717 7.14 21.61 -51.10
N SER A 718 8.43 21.23 -51.29
CA SER A 718 8.78 20.28 -52.38
C SER A 718 8.27 18.87 -52.15
N LEU A 719 7.76 18.55 -50.96
CA LEU A 719 7.13 17.27 -50.64
C LEU A 719 5.76 17.09 -51.28
N TYR A 720 5.14 18.20 -51.73
CA TYR A 720 3.80 18.17 -52.34
C TYR A 720 3.88 18.37 -53.85
N ASP A 721 2.92 17.82 -54.56
CA ASP A 721 2.72 18.05 -55.99
C ASP A 721 1.91 19.35 -56.28
N GLU A 722 1.71 19.71 -57.52
CA GLU A 722 0.93 20.89 -57.89
C GLU A 722 -0.54 20.84 -57.44
N MET A 723 -1.07 19.65 -57.14
CA MET A 723 -2.43 19.47 -56.63
C MET A 723 -2.47 19.44 -55.08
N GLY A 724 -1.34 19.65 -54.38
CA GLY A 724 -1.26 19.61 -52.92
C GLY A 724 -1.26 18.20 -52.32
N SER A 725 -1.11 17.16 -53.16
CA SER A 725 -0.97 15.77 -52.68
C SER A 725 0.47 15.44 -52.42
N TYR A 726 0.71 14.49 -51.49
CA TYR A 726 2.07 14.08 -51.15
C TYR A 726 2.73 13.32 -52.31
N LYS A 727 3.94 13.71 -52.68
CA LYS A 727 4.67 13.05 -53.77
C LYS A 727 4.97 11.58 -53.41
N THR A 728 5.09 10.75 -54.47
CA THR A 728 5.56 9.36 -54.31
C THR A 728 7.03 9.39 -53.85
N MET A 729 7.29 8.80 -52.69
CA MET A 729 8.62 8.77 -52.11
C MET A 729 9.56 7.81 -52.83
N PRO A 730 10.86 8.06 -52.89
CA PRO A 730 11.81 7.10 -53.43
C PRO A 730 11.83 5.82 -52.63
N VAL A 731 12.24 4.73 -53.26
CA VAL A 731 12.49 3.41 -52.64
C VAL A 731 13.97 3.07 -52.69
N LEU A 732 14.40 2.03 -51.96
CA LEU A 732 15.82 1.62 -51.95
C LEU A 732 16.38 1.32 -53.35
N GLY A 733 15.53 0.91 -54.31
CA GLY A 733 15.91 0.71 -55.70
C GLY A 733 16.32 1.99 -56.42
N ASP A 734 15.63 3.11 -56.14
CA ASP A 734 16.02 4.43 -56.68
C ASP A 734 17.41 4.83 -56.18
N LEU A 735 17.74 4.60 -54.89
CA LEU A 735 19.05 4.83 -54.32
C LEU A 735 20.11 3.87 -54.92
N TYR A 736 19.77 2.60 -55.08
CA TYR A 736 20.66 1.62 -55.70
C TYR A 736 21.11 2.06 -57.10
N ASP A 737 20.22 2.57 -57.89
CA ASP A 737 20.50 3.05 -59.22
C ASP A 737 21.43 4.28 -59.26
N VAL A 738 21.34 5.13 -58.23
CA VAL A 738 22.26 6.27 -58.02
C VAL A 738 23.65 5.77 -57.59
N LEU A 739 23.70 4.88 -56.59
CA LEU A 739 24.97 4.33 -56.07
C LEU A 739 25.72 3.49 -57.11
N LYS A 740 25.05 2.86 -58.05
CA LYS A 740 25.68 2.04 -59.10
C LYS A 740 26.43 2.85 -60.16
N LYS A 741 26.12 4.13 -60.29
CA LYS A 741 26.72 5.00 -61.29
C LYS A 741 28.19 5.36 -60.99
N SER A 742 28.61 5.40 -59.70
CA SER A 742 30.00 5.68 -59.34
C SER A 742 30.73 4.40 -58.95
N THR A 743 32.04 4.37 -59.28
CA THR A 743 32.94 3.29 -58.87
C THR A 743 33.19 3.30 -57.34
N GLU A 744 33.17 4.45 -56.71
CA GLU A 744 33.45 4.66 -55.27
C GLU A 744 32.30 4.19 -54.41
N THR A 745 31.05 4.28 -54.89
CA THR A 745 29.84 3.83 -54.17
C THR A 745 29.43 2.40 -54.50
N ARG A 746 30.18 1.70 -55.37
CA ARG A 746 29.82 0.37 -55.87
C ARG A 746 29.78 -0.70 -54.76
N ARG A 747 30.62 -0.59 -53.75
CA ARG A 747 30.54 -1.49 -52.55
C ARG A 747 29.19 -1.38 -51.83
N MET A 748 28.73 -0.17 -51.58
CA MET A 748 27.45 0.10 -50.96
C MET A 748 26.27 -0.40 -51.81
N ALA A 749 26.36 -0.18 -53.15
CA ALA A 749 25.36 -0.71 -54.08
C ALA A 749 25.31 -2.25 -54.03
N ASN A 750 26.47 -2.93 -54.01
CA ASN A 750 26.51 -4.41 -53.93
C ASN A 750 25.86 -4.95 -52.62
N ILE A 751 26.08 -4.28 -51.49
CA ILE A 751 25.46 -4.67 -50.22
C ILE A 751 23.94 -4.41 -50.24
N LEU A 752 23.53 -3.24 -50.79
CA LEU A 752 22.12 -2.86 -50.91
C LEU A 752 21.38 -3.77 -51.89
N ASN A 753 22.03 -4.40 -52.85
CA ASN A 753 21.46 -5.29 -53.81
C ASN A 753 20.67 -6.46 -53.20
N ARG A 754 21.06 -6.92 -51.97
CA ARG A 754 20.30 -7.94 -51.21
C ARG A 754 18.90 -7.48 -50.87
N LEU A 755 18.73 -6.20 -50.55
CA LEU A 755 17.43 -5.58 -50.22
C LEU A 755 16.64 -5.13 -51.42
N VAL A 756 17.29 -4.95 -52.61
CA VAL A 756 16.64 -4.43 -53.82
C VAL A 756 16.19 -5.57 -54.77
N HIS A 757 17.10 -6.49 -55.08
CA HIS A 757 16.88 -7.59 -56.05
C HIS A 757 17.10 -8.98 -55.42
N GLY A 758 17.61 -9.05 -54.21
CA GLY A 758 17.94 -10.28 -53.52
C GLY A 758 16.80 -10.85 -52.68
N SER A 759 17.15 -11.73 -51.73
CA SER A 759 16.23 -12.46 -50.87
C SER A 759 15.37 -11.60 -49.93
N ALA A 760 15.69 -10.32 -49.76
CA ALA A 760 14.98 -9.39 -48.89
C ALA A 760 14.36 -8.21 -49.67
N SER A 761 13.92 -8.43 -50.92
CA SER A 761 13.35 -7.40 -51.78
C SER A 761 12.06 -6.77 -51.28
N THR A 762 11.45 -7.34 -50.23
CA THR A 762 10.27 -6.75 -49.55
C THR A 762 10.59 -5.36 -48.94
N PHE A 763 11.85 -5.08 -48.61
CA PHE A 763 12.27 -3.73 -48.14
C PHE A 763 12.33 -2.66 -49.23
N ASN A 764 12.21 -3.05 -50.51
CA ASN A 764 12.27 -2.15 -51.68
C ASN A 764 10.86 -1.90 -52.27
N GLN A 765 9.88 -1.59 -51.45
CA GLN A 765 8.53 -1.28 -51.86
C GLN A 765 7.97 -0.08 -51.09
N GLN A 766 6.88 0.49 -51.63
CA GLN A 766 6.15 1.55 -50.90
C GLN A 766 5.47 0.97 -49.67
N THR A 767 5.31 1.80 -48.64
CA THR A 767 4.59 1.42 -47.42
C THR A 767 3.12 1.06 -47.76
N ASN A 768 2.69 -0.14 -47.36
CA ASN A 768 1.35 -0.62 -47.52
C ASN A 768 0.63 -0.96 -46.21
N VAL A 769 1.27 -0.74 -45.07
CA VAL A 769 0.72 -0.94 -43.72
C VAL A 769 0.32 0.39 -43.11
N ARG A 770 -0.68 0.38 -42.22
CA ARG A 770 -1.13 1.56 -41.50
C ARG A 770 -1.06 1.30 -39.99
N LEU A 771 -0.78 2.35 -39.21
CA LEU A 771 -0.72 2.28 -37.76
C LEU A 771 -1.91 3.04 -37.11
N ASP A 772 -3.10 2.85 -37.61
CA ASP A 772 -4.30 3.56 -37.15
C ASP A 772 -5.07 2.78 -36.07
N ASN A 773 -4.79 1.48 -35.93
CA ASN A 773 -5.42 0.66 -34.91
C ASN A 773 -4.89 1.06 -33.51
N LYS A 774 -5.70 0.82 -32.48
CA LYS A 774 -5.34 1.09 -31.10
C LYS A 774 -4.45 0.04 -30.46
N TYR A 775 -4.33 -1.14 -31.06
CA TYR A 775 -3.44 -2.21 -30.63
C TYR A 775 -2.72 -2.81 -31.83
N ILE A 776 -1.44 -2.56 -31.94
CA ILE A 776 -0.64 -2.91 -33.11
C ILE A 776 0.56 -3.73 -32.67
N VAL A 777 0.75 -4.87 -33.30
CA VAL A 777 1.93 -5.73 -33.11
C VAL A 777 2.73 -5.77 -34.39
N LEU A 778 4.00 -5.37 -34.31
CA LEU A 778 4.98 -5.52 -35.38
C LEU A 778 5.84 -6.75 -35.10
N ASP A 779 5.57 -7.84 -35.79
CA ASP A 779 6.31 -9.09 -35.69
C ASP A 779 7.45 -9.10 -36.71
N ILE A 780 8.68 -9.12 -36.20
CA ILE A 780 9.91 -9.16 -37.00
C ILE A 780 10.72 -10.43 -36.72
N SER A 781 10.13 -11.42 -36.05
CA SER A 781 10.81 -12.64 -35.58
C SER A 781 11.33 -13.56 -36.70
N GLU A 782 10.86 -13.40 -37.94
CA GLU A 782 11.38 -14.15 -39.09
C GLU A 782 12.65 -13.53 -39.70
N LEU A 783 13.03 -12.35 -39.28
CA LEU A 783 14.32 -11.74 -39.69
C LEU A 783 15.45 -12.35 -38.83
N THR A 784 16.57 -12.62 -39.47
CA THR A 784 17.73 -13.24 -38.79
C THR A 784 19.02 -12.47 -39.06
N GLY A 785 19.99 -12.56 -38.13
CA GLY A 785 21.29 -11.91 -38.27
C GLY A 785 21.17 -10.39 -38.42
N ASP A 786 21.92 -9.81 -39.34
CA ASP A 786 21.97 -8.36 -39.56
C ASP A 786 20.61 -7.75 -39.92
N LEU A 787 19.74 -8.51 -40.61
CA LEU A 787 18.41 -8.03 -40.97
C LEU A 787 17.47 -7.88 -39.78
N LEU A 788 17.71 -8.58 -38.68
CA LEU A 788 16.88 -8.43 -37.46
C LEU A 788 17.05 -7.04 -36.88
N THR A 789 18.31 -6.58 -36.69
CA THR A 789 18.59 -5.25 -36.13
C THR A 789 18.11 -4.14 -37.05
N VAL A 790 18.31 -4.31 -38.37
CA VAL A 790 17.82 -3.37 -39.40
C VAL A 790 16.29 -3.32 -39.41
N GLY A 791 15.61 -4.47 -39.36
CA GLY A 791 14.15 -4.53 -39.32
C GLY A 791 13.56 -3.96 -38.03
N MET A 792 14.20 -4.19 -36.89
CA MET A 792 13.82 -3.62 -35.60
C MET A 792 13.93 -2.10 -35.60
N PHE A 793 15.02 -1.55 -36.16
CA PHE A 793 15.17 -0.12 -36.34
C PHE A 793 14.10 0.46 -37.24
N LEU A 794 13.84 -0.19 -38.40
CA LEU A 794 12.80 0.24 -39.34
C LEU A 794 11.41 0.30 -38.70
N ALA A 795 11.04 -0.77 -37.98
CA ALA A 795 9.76 -0.84 -37.29
C ALA A 795 9.65 0.25 -36.19
N LEU A 796 10.74 0.46 -35.42
CA LEU A 796 10.76 1.47 -34.36
C LEU A 796 10.72 2.90 -34.94
N ASP A 797 11.44 3.19 -36.05
CA ASP A 797 11.39 4.47 -36.74
C ASP A 797 9.97 4.77 -37.25
N TYR A 798 9.28 3.75 -37.77
CA TYR A 798 7.90 3.88 -38.24
C TYR A 798 6.93 4.19 -37.10
N VAL A 799 7.01 3.43 -35.99
CA VAL A 799 6.19 3.65 -34.78
C VAL A 799 6.51 5.01 -34.14
N TRP A 800 7.78 5.41 -34.14
CA TRP A 800 8.19 6.68 -33.56
C TRP A 800 7.64 7.87 -34.34
N ASP A 801 7.62 7.81 -35.67
CA ASP A 801 6.99 8.85 -36.49
C ASP A 801 5.50 8.94 -36.19
N LYS A 802 4.80 7.79 -36.09
CA LYS A 802 3.38 7.76 -35.74
C LYS A 802 3.14 8.32 -34.32
N ALA A 803 4.01 8.02 -33.38
CA ALA A 803 3.88 8.52 -32.02
C ALA A 803 4.02 10.06 -31.90
N LYS A 804 4.71 10.70 -32.85
CA LYS A 804 4.87 12.17 -32.89
C LYS A 804 3.70 12.92 -33.50
N GLU A 805 2.80 12.24 -34.21
CA GLU A 805 1.72 12.92 -34.94
C GLU A 805 0.75 13.68 -34.02
N ASP A 806 0.35 13.12 -32.91
CA ASP A 806 -0.57 13.74 -31.95
C ASP A 806 -0.02 13.71 -30.53
N ARG A 807 0.29 14.87 -29.98
CA ARG A 807 0.83 15.03 -28.61
C ARG A 807 -0.21 14.92 -27.51
N THR A 808 -1.49 15.06 -27.85
CA THR A 808 -2.61 15.06 -26.91
C THR A 808 -3.09 13.65 -26.58
N GLN A 809 -2.85 12.69 -27.46
CA GLN A 809 -3.22 11.30 -27.27
C GLN A 809 -2.17 10.55 -26.46
N GLU A 810 -2.62 9.84 -25.41
CA GLU A 810 -1.77 8.90 -24.68
C GLU A 810 -1.46 7.66 -25.53
N LYS A 811 -0.19 7.25 -25.50
CA LYS A 811 0.29 6.09 -26.27
C LYS A 811 1.44 5.38 -25.57
N ALA A 812 1.57 4.08 -25.82
CA ALA A 812 2.62 3.24 -25.26
C ALA A 812 3.36 2.46 -26.35
N ILE A 813 4.68 2.52 -26.35
CA ILE A 813 5.55 1.75 -27.23
C ILE A 813 6.22 0.67 -26.42
N PHE A 814 5.87 -0.58 -26.67
CA PHE A 814 6.50 -1.74 -26.05
C PHE A 814 7.61 -2.27 -26.95
N ILE A 815 8.80 -2.40 -26.43
CA ILE A 815 9.98 -2.91 -27.14
C ILE A 815 10.45 -4.16 -26.42
N ASP A 816 10.13 -5.32 -26.97
CA ASP A 816 10.64 -6.59 -26.44
C ASP A 816 12.11 -6.77 -26.87
N GLU A 817 12.90 -7.38 -26.03
CA GLU A 817 14.34 -7.66 -26.24
C GLU A 817 15.14 -6.44 -26.77
N VAL A 818 14.99 -5.31 -26.09
CA VAL A 818 15.60 -4.02 -26.47
C VAL A 818 17.11 -4.07 -26.59
N TRP A 819 17.77 -5.04 -25.95
CA TRP A 819 19.22 -5.24 -26.03
C TRP A 819 19.71 -5.48 -27.46
N GLN A 820 18.86 -5.95 -28.36
CA GLN A 820 19.19 -6.11 -29.78
C GLN A 820 19.56 -4.77 -30.46
N LEU A 821 19.05 -3.63 -29.96
CA LEU A 821 19.35 -2.29 -30.47
C LEU A 821 20.41 -1.55 -29.66
N ILE A 822 20.69 -1.96 -28.42
CA ILE A 822 21.58 -1.22 -27.53
C ILE A 822 22.74 -2.03 -26.97
N GLY A 823 22.79 -3.34 -27.25
CA GLY A 823 23.81 -4.25 -26.79
C GLY A 823 25.05 -4.30 -27.70
N ALA A 824 25.97 -5.22 -27.42
CA ALA A 824 27.23 -5.37 -28.15
C ALA A 824 27.06 -5.66 -29.63
N SER A 825 25.96 -6.28 -30.03
CA SER A 825 25.64 -6.60 -31.45
C SER A 825 25.12 -5.39 -32.24
N SER A 826 24.84 -4.27 -31.60
CA SER A 826 24.30 -3.04 -32.20
C SER A 826 25.42 -2.00 -32.42
N ASN A 827 25.05 -0.85 -32.96
CA ASN A 827 25.96 0.25 -33.10
C ASN A 827 25.51 1.44 -32.21
N ARG A 828 26.47 2.37 -32.03
CA ARG A 828 26.30 3.53 -31.18
C ARG A 828 25.14 4.44 -31.61
N LEU A 829 24.92 4.63 -32.92
CA LEU A 829 23.89 5.52 -33.44
C LEU A 829 22.49 4.97 -33.18
N ALA A 830 22.27 3.64 -33.33
CA ALA A 830 21.02 3.00 -33.01
C ALA A 830 20.72 3.06 -31.52
N ALA A 831 21.74 2.83 -30.68
CA ALA A 831 21.60 2.94 -29.22
C ALA A 831 21.29 4.38 -28.78
N GLU A 832 21.88 5.37 -29.40
CA GLU A 832 21.56 6.81 -29.17
C GLU A 832 20.11 7.12 -29.53
N PHE A 833 19.65 6.61 -30.68
CA PHE A 833 18.25 6.79 -31.11
C PHE A 833 17.24 6.20 -30.12
N VAL A 834 17.47 4.97 -29.66
CA VAL A 834 16.61 4.36 -28.65
C VAL A 834 16.61 5.18 -27.36
N LEU A 835 17.80 5.58 -26.87
CA LEU A 835 17.91 6.40 -25.67
C LEU A 835 17.23 7.77 -25.84
N GLU A 836 17.29 8.38 -27.03
CA GLU A 836 16.59 9.61 -27.34
C GLU A 836 15.08 9.45 -27.20
N ILE A 837 14.49 8.37 -27.70
CA ILE A 837 13.06 8.08 -27.53
C ILE A 837 12.68 8.08 -26.04
N PHE A 838 13.43 7.38 -25.19
CA PHE A 838 13.17 7.35 -23.75
C PHE A 838 13.29 8.72 -23.06
N LYS A 839 14.11 9.61 -23.60
CA LYS A 839 14.28 10.99 -23.07
C LYS A 839 13.11 11.90 -23.43
N ILE A 840 12.60 11.80 -24.65
CA ILE A 840 11.71 12.83 -25.21
C ILE A 840 10.26 12.39 -25.39
N ILE A 841 9.94 11.08 -25.33
CA ILE A 841 8.60 10.52 -25.61
C ILE A 841 7.52 11.12 -24.70
N ARG A 842 7.88 11.50 -23.48
CA ARG A 842 6.97 12.20 -22.57
C ARG A 842 6.40 13.48 -23.19
N GLY A 843 7.23 14.24 -23.92
CA GLY A 843 6.79 15.46 -24.61
C GLY A 843 5.77 15.23 -25.71
N TYR A 844 5.61 13.99 -26.14
CA TYR A 844 4.63 13.53 -27.14
C TYR A 844 3.47 12.75 -26.55
N GLY A 845 3.24 12.85 -25.23
CA GLY A 845 2.14 12.11 -24.54
C GLY A 845 2.38 10.60 -24.46
N GLY A 846 3.62 10.14 -24.66
CA GLY A 846 3.91 8.71 -24.79
C GLY A 846 4.66 8.12 -23.61
N ALA A 847 4.65 6.78 -23.57
CA ALA A 847 5.44 5.93 -22.69
C ALA A 847 6.28 4.96 -23.51
N ALA A 848 7.58 4.87 -23.23
CA ALA A 848 8.44 3.82 -23.75
C ALA A 848 8.60 2.72 -22.68
N ILE A 849 8.23 1.50 -23.03
CA ILE A 849 8.26 0.33 -22.14
C ILE A 849 9.13 -0.73 -22.80
N CYS A 850 10.25 -1.07 -22.18
CA CYS A 850 11.12 -2.10 -22.73
C CYS A 850 11.28 -3.30 -21.81
N ALA A 851 11.51 -4.45 -22.43
CA ALA A 851 11.84 -5.68 -21.72
C ALA A 851 13.20 -6.20 -22.20
N THR A 852 13.95 -6.81 -21.28
CA THR A 852 15.20 -7.52 -21.59
C THR A 852 15.35 -8.78 -20.74
N GLN A 853 15.88 -9.83 -21.33
CA GLN A 853 16.28 -11.04 -20.61
C GLN A 853 17.80 -11.11 -20.42
N ASP A 854 18.54 -10.36 -21.20
CA ASP A 854 20.00 -10.34 -21.12
C ASP A 854 20.45 -8.99 -20.55
N ILE A 855 20.76 -8.99 -19.26
CA ILE A 855 21.24 -7.79 -18.56
C ILE A 855 22.69 -7.48 -18.94
N ASN A 856 23.45 -8.50 -19.29
CA ASN A 856 24.86 -8.34 -19.66
C ASN A 856 24.96 -7.60 -20.98
N ASP A 857 24.23 -8.06 -22.00
CA ASP A 857 24.20 -7.39 -23.29
C ASP A 857 23.53 -6.01 -23.22
N PHE A 858 22.48 -5.88 -22.43
CA PHE A 858 21.83 -4.60 -22.19
C PHE A 858 22.79 -3.52 -21.62
N LEU A 859 23.81 -3.94 -20.89
CA LEU A 859 24.79 -3.07 -20.26
C LEU A 859 26.19 -3.15 -20.91
N SER A 860 26.32 -3.73 -22.09
CA SER A 860 27.64 -4.01 -22.70
C SER A 860 28.21 -2.85 -23.52
N LEU A 861 27.37 -2.11 -24.26
CA LEU A 861 27.83 -1.05 -25.17
C LEU A 861 28.24 0.21 -24.40
N ASP A 862 29.45 0.75 -24.68
CA ASP A 862 30.01 1.96 -24.04
C ASP A 862 29.90 1.89 -22.48
N ASP A 863 30.36 0.85 -21.84
CA ASP A 863 30.30 0.63 -20.38
C ASP A 863 28.89 0.73 -19.77
N GLY A 864 27.90 0.36 -20.56
CA GLY A 864 26.50 0.38 -20.16
C GLY A 864 25.85 1.76 -20.21
N LYS A 865 26.44 2.72 -20.88
CA LYS A 865 25.91 4.09 -20.99
C LYS A 865 24.45 4.13 -21.43
N TYR A 866 24.10 3.35 -22.44
CA TYR A 866 22.77 3.33 -23.03
C TYR A 866 21.75 2.60 -22.14
N GLY A 867 22.09 1.41 -21.65
CA GLY A 867 21.24 0.65 -20.73
C GLY A 867 20.98 1.39 -19.42
N LYS A 868 22.05 1.93 -18.79
CA LYS A 868 21.91 2.80 -17.60
C LYS A 868 21.09 4.06 -17.91
N GLY A 869 21.27 4.63 -19.13
CA GLY A 869 20.49 5.77 -19.59
C GLY A 869 18.99 5.47 -19.68
N ILE A 870 18.62 4.32 -20.23
CA ILE A 870 17.20 3.85 -20.29
C ILE A 870 16.65 3.62 -18.88
N ILE A 871 17.36 2.92 -18.00
CA ILE A 871 16.98 2.69 -16.61
C ILE A 871 16.73 4.02 -15.87
N ASN A 872 17.61 4.99 -16.03
CA ASN A 872 17.50 6.30 -15.37
C ASN A 872 16.34 7.15 -15.91
N ASN A 873 16.00 6.99 -17.21
CA ASN A 873 14.86 7.65 -17.84
C ASN A 873 13.54 6.85 -17.70
N SER A 874 13.56 5.71 -17.03
CA SER A 874 12.37 4.94 -16.68
C SER A 874 12.07 5.09 -15.19
N LYS A 875 10.96 5.74 -14.86
CA LYS A 875 10.60 5.96 -13.44
C LYS A 875 10.03 4.71 -12.78
N THR A 876 9.37 3.86 -13.54
CA THR A 876 8.90 2.58 -13.07
C THR A 876 9.83 1.46 -13.58
N LYS A 877 10.27 0.59 -12.69
CA LYS A 877 11.07 -0.58 -13.02
C LYS A 877 10.39 -1.80 -12.44
N ILE A 878 10.29 -2.84 -13.23
CA ILE A 878 9.74 -4.14 -12.82
C ILE A 878 10.88 -5.15 -12.93
N VAL A 879 11.22 -5.77 -11.82
CA VAL A 879 12.25 -6.81 -11.75
C VAL A 879 11.57 -8.13 -11.40
N LEU A 880 11.59 -9.06 -12.33
CA LEU A 880 11.12 -10.42 -12.14
C LEU A 880 12.25 -11.29 -11.57
N ASN A 881 12.09 -12.60 -11.59
CA ASN A 881 13.16 -13.50 -11.16
C ASN A 881 14.45 -13.27 -11.96
N LEU A 882 15.58 -13.20 -11.25
CA LEU A 882 16.94 -13.11 -11.79
C LEU A 882 17.83 -14.15 -11.15
N GLU A 883 18.84 -14.60 -11.86
CA GLU A 883 19.93 -15.40 -11.31
C GLU A 883 20.82 -14.55 -10.39
N ASP A 884 21.49 -15.18 -9.43
CA ASP A 884 22.28 -14.48 -8.40
C ASP A 884 23.30 -13.47 -8.97
N GLU A 885 24.00 -13.82 -10.05
CA GLU A 885 25.01 -12.95 -10.67
C GLU A 885 24.35 -11.70 -11.30
N GLU A 886 23.27 -11.88 -12.02
CA GLU A 886 22.50 -10.80 -12.65
C GLU A 886 21.85 -9.88 -11.60
N ALA A 887 21.31 -10.50 -10.53
CA ALA A 887 20.70 -9.78 -9.42
C ALA A 887 21.71 -8.85 -8.72
N GLN A 888 22.95 -9.29 -8.51
CA GLN A 888 24.01 -8.46 -7.94
C GLN A 888 24.38 -7.27 -8.85
N ARG A 889 24.40 -7.46 -10.17
CA ARG A 889 24.65 -6.33 -11.11
C ARG A 889 23.51 -5.32 -11.06
N VAL A 890 22.27 -5.79 -11.04
CA VAL A 890 21.07 -4.95 -10.94
C VAL A 890 21.02 -4.23 -9.58
N GLN A 891 21.51 -4.86 -8.50
CA GLN A 891 21.60 -4.25 -7.17
C GLN A 891 22.33 -2.91 -7.20
N HIS A 892 23.50 -2.87 -7.82
CA HIS A 892 24.30 -1.64 -7.89
C HIS A 892 23.68 -0.55 -8.74
N ILE A 893 22.95 -0.91 -9.81
CA ILE A 893 22.35 0.05 -10.73
C ILE A 893 21.06 0.64 -10.15
N LEU A 894 20.25 -0.20 -9.50
CA LEU A 894 18.96 0.18 -8.93
C LEU A 894 19.03 0.55 -7.44
N ASN A 895 20.22 0.42 -6.81
CA ASN A 895 20.42 0.60 -5.37
C ASN A 895 19.48 -0.26 -4.52
N LEU A 896 19.38 -1.55 -4.86
CA LEU A 896 18.51 -2.49 -4.14
C LEU A 896 19.15 -2.94 -2.83
N SER A 897 18.32 -3.18 -1.82
CA SER A 897 18.73 -3.80 -0.56
C SER A 897 19.01 -5.30 -0.73
N ASP A 898 19.75 -5.89 0.22
CA ASP A 898 19.99 -7.35 0.21
C ASP A 898 18.69 -8.14 0.38
N THR A 899 17.70 -7.58 1.10
CA THR A 899 16.36 -8.18 1.23
C THR A 899 15.63 -8.21 -0.10
N GLU A 900 15.72 -7.14 -0.89
CA GLU A 900 15.12 -7.07 -2.23
C GLU A 900 15.79 -8.06 -3.19
N ILE A 901 17.12 -8.17 -3.14
CA ILE A 901 17.86 -9.15 -3.94
C ILE A 901 17.46 -10.58 -3.57
N MET A 902 17.40 -10.90 -2.29
CA MET A 902 16.95 -12.22 -1.83
C MET A 902 15.53 -12.55 -2.33
N ASN A 903 14.64 -11.56 -2.36
CA ASN A 903 13.31 -11.76 -2.93
C ASN A 903 13.37 -12.02 -4.44
N ILE A 904 14.13 -11.21 -5.19
CA ILE A 904 14.24 -11.31 -6.66
C ILE A 904 14.76 -12.68 -7.08
N THR A 905 15.80 -13.19 -6.41
CA THR A 905 16.39 -14.51 -6.73
C THR A 905 15.48 -15.69 -6.38
N HIS A 906 14.49 -15.49 -5.51
CA HIS A 906 13.55 -16.53 -5.07
C HIS A 906 12.11 -16.33 -5.58
N PHE A 907 11.86 -15.38 -6.48
CA PHE A 907 10.53 -15.19 -7.04
C PHE A 907 10.07 -16.41 -7.84
N ALA A 908 8.88 -16.89 -7.55
CA ALA A 908 8.18 -17.81 -8.43
C ALA A 908 7.70 -17.06 -9.70
N ARG A 909 7.42 -17.79 -10.78
CA ARG A 909 6.85 -17.24 -12.00
C ARG A 909 5.55 -16.46 -11.69
N GLY A 910 5.43 -15.27 -12.24
CA GLY A 910 4.31 -14.36 -11.97
C GLY A 910 4.46 -13.48 -10.73
N ASN A 911 5.61 -13.51 -10.08
CA ASN A 911 5.97 -12.57 -9.01
C ASN A 911 7.06 -11.61 -9.48
N GLY A 912 7.07 -10.41 -8.91
CA GLY A 912 8.08 -9.41 -9.23
C GLY A 912 8.22 -8.34 -8.17
N LEU A 913 9.22 -7.49 -8.36
CA LEU A 913 9.46 -6.27 -7.60
C LEU A 913 9.15 -5.08 -8.48
N ILE A 914 8.27 -4.19 -8.06
CA ILE A 914 8.00 -2.91 -8.72
C ILE A 914 8.68 -1.81 -7.92
N LEU A 915 9.55 -1.08 -8.61
CA LEU A 915 10.20 0.11 -8.08
C LEU A 915 9.61 1.34 -8.78
N THR A 916 9.15 2.29 -8.00
CA THR A 916 8.70 3.57 -8.54
C THR A 916 9.00 4.68 -7.55
N ASN A 917 9.48 5.81 -8.04
CA ASN A 917 9.99 6.90 -7.20
C ASN A 917 11.01 6.37 -6.17
N ASN A 918 10.68 6.43 -4.87
CA ASN A 918 11.53 5.95 -3.79
C ASN A 918 10.95 4.72 -3.07
N ASN A 919 9.88 4.14 -3.60
CA ASN A 919 9.19 3.02 -3.00
C ASN A 919 9.29 1.76 -3.84
N THR A 920 9.38 0.63 -3.17
CA THR A 920 9.39 -0.70 -3.75
C THR A 920 8.27 -1.54 -3.19
N VAL A 921 7.61 -2.32 -4.05
CA VAL A 921 6.58 -3.28 -3.65
C VAL A 921 6.79 -4.62 -4.34
N THR A 922 6.53 -5.70 -3.64
CA THR A 922 6.49 -7.03 -4.24
C THR A 922 5.10 -7.31 -4.77
N VAL A 923 5.01 -7.74 -6.00
CA VAL A 923 3.75 -8.00 -6.70
C VAL A 923 3.60 -9.48 -7.04
N GLU A 924 2.40 -9.98 -6.88
CA GLU A 924 1.90 -11.17 -7.56
C GLU A 924 0.98 -10.69 -8.68
N PHE A 925 1.44 -10.84 -9.94
CA PHE A 925 0.66 -10.41 -11.09
C PHE A 925 -0.62 -11.24 -11.21
N LYS A 926 -1.75 -10.57 -11.35
CA LYS A 926 -3.07 -11.21 -11.46
C LYS A 926 -3.68 -10.89 -12.82
N ALA A 927 -4.00 -11.94 -13.56
CA ALA A 927 -4.74 -11.85 -14.81
C ALA A 927 -6.13 -12.49 -14.66
N SER A 928 -7.07 -12.04 -15.44
CA SER A 928 -8.39 -12.67 -15.53
C SER A 928 -8.32 -14.01 -16.28
N GLY A 929 -9.42 -14.73 -16.33
CA GLY A 929 -9.50 -15.98 -17.09
C GLY A 929 -9.27 -15.76 -18.59
N LEU A 930 -9.95 -14.78 -19.17
CA LEU A 930 -9.81 -14.45 -20.58
C LEU A 930 -8.44 -13.86 -20.91
N GLU A 931 -7.92 -12.94 -20.08
CA GLU A 931 -6.56 -12.43 -20.27
C GLU A 931 -5.54 -13.57 -20.28
N THR A 932 -5.64 -14.50 -19.33
CA THR A 932 -4.73 -15.66 -19.25
C THR A 932 -4.82 -16.51 -20.52
N GLU A 933 -6.02 -16.80 -21.01
CA GLU A 933 -6.21 -17.54 -22.28
C GLU A 933 -5.59 -16.82 -23.49
N MET A 934 -5.65 -15.50 -23.51
CA MET A 934 -5.09 -14.70 -24.60
C MET A 934 -3.56 -14.63 -24.61
N ILE A 935 -2.94 -14.51 -23.41
CA ILE A 935 -1.52 -14.19 -23.30
C ILE A 935 -0.64 -15.33 -22.78
N THR A 936 -1.22 -16.48 -22.35
CA THR A 936 -0.41 -17.57 -21.80
C THR A 936 0.56 -18.14 -22.85
N THR A 937 1.79 -18.35 -22.41
CA THR A 937 2.84 -19.06 -23.15
C THR A 937 3.16 -20.42 -22.51
N ASP A 938 2.41 -20.80 -21.47
CA ASP A 938 2.57 -22.05 -20.76
C ASP A 938 2.10 -23.25 -21.59
N ARG A 939 2.98 -24.28 -21.71
CA ARG A 939 2.71 -25.42 -22.58
C ARG A 939 1.54 -26.28 -22.11
N GLU A 940 1.36 -26.42 -20.82
CA GLU A 940 0.27 -27.23 -20.25
C GLU A 940 -1.07 -26.55 -20.48
N GLN A 941 -1.15 -25.25 -20.18
CA GLN A 941 -2.33 -24.45 -20.44
C GLN A 941 -2.68 -24.43 -21.93
N LEU A 942 -1.69 -24.31 -22.82
CA LEU A 942 -1.91 -24.36 -24.26
C LEU A 942 -2.46 -25.73 -24.71
N ARG A 943 -1.96 -26.84 -24.17
CA ARG A 943 -2.50 -28.17 -24.46
C ARG A 943 -3.94 -28.33 -23.99
N GLU A 944 -4.24 -27.84 -22.79
CA GLU A 944 -5.61 -27.86 -22.26
C GLU A 944 -6.56 -27.05 -23.12
N MET A 945 -6.15 -25.87 -23.59
CA MET A 945 -6.94 -25.04 -24.51
C MET A 945 -7.18 -25.71 -25.86
N ILE A 946 -6.18 -26.39 -26.42
CA ILE A 946 -6.32 -27.15 -27.65
C ILE A 946 -7.33 -28.28 -27.46
N ARG A 947 -7.24 -29.01 -26.35
CA ARG A 947 -8.18 -30.09 -26.02
C ARG A 947 -9.61 -29.61 -25.90
N ARG A 948 -9.85 -28.50 -25.16
CA ARG A 948 -11.18 -27.88 -25.03
C ARG A 948 -11.78 -27.41 -26.38
N LYS A 949 -10.93 -27.03 -27.36
CA LYS A 949 -11.40 -26.65 -28.70
C LYS A 949 -11.67 -27.83 -29.64
N GLN A 950 -11.13 -29.01 -29.30
CA GLN A 950 -11.35 -30.25 -30.06
C GLN A 950 -12.54 -31.05 -29.52
N GLU A 951 -12.91 -30.85 -28.26
CA GLU A 951 -14.17 -31.29 -27.67
C GLU A 951 -15.32 -30.32 -28.03
#